data_34e97c00ac3342e9db3cc67b63265cb9
#
_entry.id   34e97c00ac3342e9db3cc67b63265cb9
#
_cell.length_a   1.000
_cell.length_b   1.000
_cell.length_c   1.000
_cell.angle_alpha   90.00
_cell.angle_beta   90.00
_cell.angle_gamma   90.00
#
_symmetry.space_group_name_H-M   'P 1'
#
loop_
_entity.id
_entity.type
_entity.pdbx_description
1 polymer ?
#
loop_
_entity_poly.entity_id
_entity_poly.type
_entity_poly.pdbx_seq_one_letter_code
_entity_poly.pdbx_strand_id
1 'polypeptide(L)'
;MMRLPKVNHRLSFLSLPPFSLPSLTTSVRTHGHLRTHHSKRFKSISTMPCRLGNLVPLNSIAAENVGSRSNASVSSTSTTEEEEALACKYQLPPPEIKDIVDAPPLPALSLSPQKDKILFLKRRSLPPLAELARPEEKLAGLRIDGKCNTKSRMSFYTGIGIHQLMPDGTLGPEKEVHGYPDGAKINFVTWSLDGRHLAFSIRVFEEDNSSSKLRVWVANMETGQARPLFQSPDVYLNAVFDNFVWVDNSSLLVCTIPSSRGDPPKKPSVPSGPKIQSNEQKNVVQVRTFQDLLKDEYDEDLFDYYTTSQIVLASLDGTAKEVGPPAVYTSMDPSPDQKYLLISSIHRPYSFIVPRGRFPKKVEVWTTDGKFVRELCDLPLAEDIPIATSSVRKGKRAINWRADKPSTLYWAETQDGGDAKVEVSPRDIVYTQPAEPLEGEQPEILHKLDLRYGGIYWCDDSLALVYESWYKTRRTRTWVISPGSKDASPRILFDRSSEDVYSDPGSPMLRRTPAGTYVIAKIKKENDEGTYVLLKGSGATPEGNIPFLDLFDINTGSKERIWESDKERYYETVVALMLDYEEGDLLLDRLQILTSKESKTENRQYFIQKWPEKKACQITNFPHPYPQLASLQKEMIRYQRKDGVQLTATLYLPPGYDLSKDGPLPCLVWSYPGEFKSKDAAGQVRGSPNKFAGIGSTSALLWLARRFAILSGPTIPIIGEGDEEANDRYVEQLVASVEAAVEEVIQRGVAHPNKIAVGGHSYGAFMTANLLAHAPHLFCCGIARSGAYNRTLTPFGFQHEDRTLWEASTTYVEMSPFMSANKIKKPILLIHGEEDNNSGTLNMQSDRFFNALKGHGALCRLVILPFESHGYAARESIMHVLWETDRWLQKHCVQNPTDASAELDACKDEVSNGVRDSDNQAVVASGGGGPELADFEHEGFYSLPRFSGQCLPAGS
;
A
#
# COMPACT_ATOMS: atom_id res chain seq x y z
N MET A 1 -55.02 -13.12 28.98
CA MET A 1 -56.09 -12.37 29.72
C MET A 1 -55.57 -10.96 29.99
N MET A 2 -56.43 -9.96 29.69
CA MET A 2 -56.38 -8.54 29.98
C MET A 2 -55.32 -7.74 29.17
N ARG A 3 -55.69 -7.15 28.06
CA ARG A 3 -56.55 -5.98 27.70
C ARG A 3 -55.86 -4.65 28.04
N LEU A 4 -55.59 -3.95 26.93
CA LEU A 4 -55.27 -2.54 26.73
C LEU A 4 -56.20 -1.53 27.50
N PRO A 5 -55.83 -0.22 27.53
CA PRO A 5 -56.49 0.62 26.53
C PRO A 5 -55.60 1.64 25.79
N LYS A 6 -56.05 1.92 24.57
CA LYS A 6 -55.70 3.05 23.69
C LYS A 6 -56.27 4.36 24.28
N VAL A 7 -55.59 5.48 24.10
CA VAL A 7 -56.21 6.80 24.00
C VAL A 7 -55.63 7.52 22.79
N ASN A 8 -56.49 7.84 21.85
CA ASN A 8 -56.35 8.83 20.79
C ASN A 8 -56.59 10.22 21.31
N HIS A 9 -55.87 11.24 20.87
CA HIS A 9 -56.46 12.54 20.61
C HIS A 9 -55.81 13.21 19.38
N ARG A 10 -56.73 13.72 18.55
CA ARG A 10 -56.59 14.43 17.30
C ARG A 10 -56.56 15.95 17.54
N LEU A 11 -55.97 16.66 16.54
CA LEU A 11 -56.31 18.02 16.04
C LEU A 11 -55.79 19.20 16.89
N SER A 12 -55.11 20.18 16.26
CA SER A 12 -55.74 21.12 15.34
C SER A 12 -54.70 21.99 14.59
N PHE A 13 -55.02 22.23 13.35
CA PHE A 13 -54.43 23.24 12.48
C PHE A 13 -54.69 24.64 13.03
N LEU A 14 -53.74 25.58 12.86
CA LEU A 14 -54.01 27.00 12.69
C LEU A 14 -53.06 27.56 11.61
N SER A 15 -53.70 28.13 10.63
CA SER A 15 -53.15 28.75 9.42
C SER A 15 -53.18 30.26 9.52
N LEU A 16 -52.22 30.90 8.81
CA LEU A 16 -52.30 32.19 8.12
C LEU A 16 -51.94 33.47 8.90
N PRO A 17 -51.56 34.60 8.23
CA PRO A 17 -51.45 34.84 6.79
C PRO A 17 -50.11 35.50 6.29
N PRO A 18 -50.00 35.77 5.01
CA PRO A 18 -48.80 36.28 4.36
C PRO A 18 -48.80 37.81 4.25
N PHE A 19 -47.62 38.41 4.18
CA PHE A 19 -47.49 39.81 3.77
C PHE A 19 -46.78 39.93 2.43
N SER A 20 -47.41 40.74 1.59
CA SER A 20 -47.20 41.04 0.19
C SER A 20 -46.06 42.04 -0.05
N LEU A 21 -45.45 41.85 -1.22
CA LEU A 21 -44.59 42.79 -1.96
C LEU A 21 -45.20 44.19 -2.14
N PRO A 22 -44.36 45.17 -2.50
CA PRO A 22 -44.62 45.80 -3.77
C PRO A 22 -43.40 45.83 -4.74
N SER A 23 -43.74 45.53 -5.95
CA SER A 23 -43.03 45.76 -7.19
C SER A 23 -42.93 47.23 -7.53
N LEU A 24 -41.82 47.67 -8.14
CA LEU A 24 -41.80 48.85 -9.02
C LEU A 24 -40.88 48.60 -10.22
N THR A 25 -41.56 48.50 -11.34
CA THR A 25 -41.02 48.57 -12.70
C THR A 25 -40.84 50.02 -13.10
N THR A 26 -39.83 50.30 -13.92
CA THR A 26 -39.81 51.16 -15.14
C THR A 26 -38.36 51.37 -15.57
N SER A 27 -37.97 50.96 -16.69
CA SER A 27 -38.06 51.29 -18.11
C SER A 27 -37.00 52.29 -18.59
N VAL A 28 -36.11 51.70 -19.39
CA VAL A 28 -35.59 52.18 -20.71
C VAL A 28 -35.38 53.66 -20.97
N ARG A 29 -34.13 54.06 -21.30
CA ARG A 29 -33.76 54.61 -22.62
C ARG A 29 -32.30 55.08 -22.73
N THR A 30 -31.70 54.63 -23.74
CA THR A 30 -30.62 55.03 -24.63
C THR A 30 -30.27 56.52 -24.75
N HIS A 31 -28.99 56.78 -24.90
CA HIS A 31 -28.25 57.73 -25.79
C HIS A 31 -26.99 58.18 -25.03
N GLY A 32 -25.79 58.14 -25.56
CA GLY A 32 -25.20 58.37 -26.84
C GLY A 32 -24.16 59.49 -26.80
N HIS A 33 -22.99 59.24 -27.31
CA HIS A 33 -21.96 60.19 -27.78
C HIS A 33 -20.92 60.74 -26.83
N LEU A 34 -19.71 60.31 -27.02
CA LEU A 34 -18.57 60.95 -27.76
C LEU A 34 -17.64 61.90 -27.01
N ARG A 35 -16.35 61.62 -27.19
CA ARG A 35 -15.15 62.45 -27.24
C ARG A 35 -14.51 62.83 -25.91
N THR A 36 -13.27 62.87 -25.75
CA THR A 36 -11.95 62.77 -26.45
C THR A 36 -10.87 63.18 -25.47
N HIS A 37 -9.66 62.61 -25.71
CA HIS A 37 -8.32 63.17 -25.40
C HIS A 37 -7.89 63.34 -23.92
N HIS A 38 -6.86 62.65 -23.46
CA HIS A 38 -5.47 63.13 -23.57
C HIS A 38 -4.41 62.05 -23.21
N SER A 39 -3.46 61.98 -24.08
CA SER A 39 -2.23 61.21 -23.97
C SER A 39 -1.28 61.76 -22.90
N LYS A 40 -0.53 60.89 -22.24
CA LYS A 40 0.84 61.21 -21.83
C LYS A 40 1.71 59.94 -22.00
N ARG A 41 2.69 60.09 -22.89
CA ARG A 41 3.83 59.23 -23.17
C ARG A 41 4.67 59.05 -21.92
N PHE A 42 5.16 57.84 -21.71
CA PHE A 42 6.49 57.60 -21.16
C PHE A 42 7.23 56.53 -21.98
N LYS A 43 8.53 56.78 -22.13
CA LYS A 43 9.46 56.31 -23.13
C LYS A 43 9.84 54.83 -22.98
N SER A 44 10.01 54.20 -24.14
CA SER A 44 10.76 52.98 -24.39
C SER A 44 12.21 53.07 -23.94
N ILE A 45 12.74 52.00 -23.37
CA ILE A 45 14.18 51.72 -23.36
C ILE A 45 14.37 50.35 -24.00
N SER A 46 15.32 50.34 -24.92
CA SER A 46 15.67 49.39 -25.93
C SER A 46 16.21 48.07 -25.43
N THR A 47 15.84 47.03 -26.17
CA THR A 47 16.47 45.71 -26.25
C THR A 47 17.89 45.76 -26.75
N MET A 48 18.79 44.96 -26.17
CA MET A 48 19.96 44.43 -26.89
C MET A 48 20.14 42.93 -26.63
N PRO A 49 20.56 42.18 -27.63
CA PRO A 49 20.54 40.70 -27.60
C PRO A 49 21.88 40.12 -27.12
N CYS A 50 21.82 39.06 -26.32
CA CYS A 50 23.00 38.23 -26.05
C CYS A 50 23.11 37.09 -27.08
N ARG A 51 24.28 37.01 -27.68
CA ARG A 51 24.69 35.99 -28.66
C ARG A 51 24.94 34.63 -28.00
N LEU A 52 24.50 33.60 -28.70
CA LEU A 52 24.95 32.22 -28.55
C LEU A 52 26.45 32.10 -28.81
N GLY A 53 27.16 31.41 -27.93
CA GLY A 53 28.56 30.98 -28.11
C GLY A 53 28.67 29.47 -27.99
N ASN A 54 29.35 28.88 -28.95
CA ASN A 54 29.47 27.47 -29.28
C ASN A 54 30.10 26.59 -28.18
N LEU A 55 29.59 25.38 -28.07
CA LEU A 55 30.21 24.21 -27.41
C LEU A 55 31.37 23.65 -28.25
N VAL A 56 32.50 23.39 -27.62
CA VAL A 56 33.55 22.47 -28.11
C VAL A 56 33.93 21.52 -26.97
N PRO A 57 34.08 20.22 -27.22
CA PRO A 57 34.43 19.25 -26.20
C PRO A 57 35.95 19.10 -26.03
N LEU A 58 36.41 18.84 -24.81
CA LEU A 58 37.82 18.48 -24.55
C LEU A 58 37.91 17.23 -23.71
N ASN A 59 38.59 16.26 -24.30
CA ASN A 59 39.06 15.01 -23.70
C ASN A 59 40.27 15.25 -22.78
N SER A 60 40.28 14.35 -21.76
CA SER A 60 41.44 13.79 -21.00
C SER A 60 42.84 14.37 -21.20
N ILE A 61 43.55 14.58 -20.09
CA ILE A 61 44.98 14.22 -19.90
C ILE A 61 45.31 14.10 -18.40
N ALA A 62 46.26 13.24 -18.10
CA ALA A 62 46.67 12.68 -16.82
C ALA A 62 47.59 13.56 -15.97
N ALA A 63 47.82 13.07 -14.77
CA ALA A 63 48.65 13.50 -13.66
C ALA A 63 50.04 14.06 -13.96
N GLU A 64 50.49 14.93 -13.06
CA GLU A 64 51.80 14.80 -12.39
C GLU A 64 51.95 15.79 -11.20
N ASN A 65 52.68 15.32 -10.18
CA ASN A 65 53.05 15.96 -8.95
C ASN A 65 53.94 17.20 -9.10
N VAL A 66 53.96 18.12 -8.12
CA VAL A 66 55.09 18.46 -7.24
C VAL A 66 54.68 19.60 -6.28
N GLY A 67 55.08 19.49 -5.01
CA GLY A 67 54.67 20.34 -3.91
C GLY A 67 55.43 21.63 -3.75
N SER A 68 54.94 22.44 -2.82
CA SER A 68 55.67 23.03 -1.71
C SER A 68 54.83 24.01 -0.88
N ARG A 69 55.19 24.13 0.40
CA ARG A 69 54.56 24.80 1.51
C ARG A 69 54.41 26.33 1.30
N SER A 70 53.30 26.86 1.84
CA SER A 70 53.34 28.10 2.66
C SER A 70 52.05 28.19 3.50
N ASN A 71 52.21 28.46 4.80
CA ASN A 71 51.16 28.76 5.76
C ASN A 71 50.47 30.07 5.45
N ALA A 72 49.15 30.08 5.36
CA ALA A 72 48.35 31.30 5.54
C ALA A 72 47.08 30.90 6.26
N SER A 73 46.76 31.56 7.33
CA SER A 73 45.54 31.47 8.12
C SER A 73 44.31 31.75 7.25
N VAL A 74 43.45 30.72 7.06
CA VAL A 74 42.16 30.84 6.38
C VAL A 74 41.08 31.10 7.42
N SER A 75 40.37 32.20 7.24
CA SER A 75 39.21 32.60 8.06
C SER A 75 38.05 31.65 7.94
N SER A 76 37.34 31.44 9.04
CA SER A 76 36.22 30.49 9.23
C SER A 76 34.90 30.76 8.48
N THR A 77 34.93 31.62 7.45
CA THR A 77 33.76 32.01 6.65
C THR A 77 33.62 31.25 5.32
N SER A 78 34.69 30.63 4.81
CA SER A 78 34.63 29.89 3.50
C SER A 78 34.03 28.48 3.62
N THR A 79 34.04 27.89 4.80
CA THR A 79 33.48 26.52 5.01
C THR A 79 31.96 26.47 5.01
N THR A 80 31.26 27.55 5.36
CA THR A 80 29.80 27.58 5.39
C THR A 80 29.19 27.75 3.99
N GLU A 81 29.79 28.52 3.11
CA GLU A 81 29.29 28.74 1.74
C GLU A 81 29.52 27.48 0.85
N GLU A 82 30.64 26.77 1.02
CA GLU A 82 30.90 25.52 0.31
C GLU A 82 30.01 24.39 0.84
N GLU A 83 29.72 24.29 2.14
CA GLU A 83 28.77 23.36 2.73
C GLU A 83 27.34 23.65 2.27
N GLU A 84 26.91 24.92 2.16
CA GLU A 84 25.59 25.28 1.64
C GLU A 84 25.46 25.00 0.13
N ALA A 85 26.48 25.22 -0.65
CA ALA A 85 26.51 24.93 -2.10
C ALA A 85 26.48 23.42 -2.38
N LEU A 86 27.11 22.60 -1.54
CA LEU A 86 27.05 21.15 -1.61
C LEU A 86 25.66 20.62 -1.22
N ALA A 87 25.00 21.26 -0.26
CA ALA A 87 23.68 20.86 0.23
C ALA A 87 22.54 20.97 -0.80
N CYS A 88 22.75 21.68 -1.91
CA CYS A 88 21.77 21.84 -3.01
C CYS A 88 21.87 20.76 -4.10
N LYS A 89 22.78 19.78 -3.98
CA LYS A 89 22.95 18.67 -4.94
C LYS A 89 22.58 17.35 -4.29
N TYR A 90 22.18 16.36 -5.09
CA TYR A 90 22.00 14.99 -4.57
C TYR A 90 23.31 14.50 -3.97
N GLN A 91 23.24 14.03 -2.73
CA GLN A 91 24.37 13.55 -1.96
C GLN A 91 24.30 12.03 -1.76
N LEU A 92 25.43 11.41 -1.43
CA LEU A 92 25.50 9.98 -1.09
C LEU A 92 25.70 9.81 0.42
N PRO A 93 25.03 8.85 1.05
CA PRO A 93 25.27 8.50 2.44
C PRO A 93 26.66 7.86 2.59
N PRO A 94 27.15 7.66 3.83
CA PRO A 94 28.40 6.93 4.08
C PRO A 94 28.44 5.57 3.39
N PRO A 95 29.63 5.09 2.96
CA PRO A 95 29.79 3.86 2.19
C PRO A 95 29.11 2.65 2.82
N GLU A 96 29.18 2.52 4.14
CA GLU A 96 28.59 1.39 4.88
C GLU A 96 27.05 1.33 4.79
N ILE A 97 26.37 2.44 4.55
CA ILE A 97 24.93 2.49 4.26
C ILE A 97 24.69 2.28 2.76
N LYS A 98 25.45 2.99 1.93
CA LYS A 98 25.34 2.96 0.46
C LYS A 98 25.46 1.52 -0.08
N ASP A 99 26.43 0.76 0.38
CA ASP A 99 26.72 -0.58 -0.11
C ASP A 99 25.61 -1.60 0.24
N ILE A 100 24.88 -1.39 1.34
CA ILE A 100 23.68 -2.16 1.67
C ILE A 100 22.55 -1.86 0.68
N VAL A 101 22.34 -0.60 0.36
CA VAL A 101 21.23 -0.16 -0.52
C VAL A 101 21.48 -0.49 -2.00
N ASP A 102 22.74 -0.45 -2.44
CA ASP A 102 23.14 -0.82 -3.81
C ASP A 102 23.27 -2.33 -4.03
N ALA A 103 23.16 -3.16 -2.97
CA ALA A 103 23.25 -4.61 -3.08
C ALA A 103 22.19 -5.16 -4.06
N PRO A 104 22.56 -6.13 -4.94
CA PRO A 104 21.62 -6.72 -5.88
C PRO A 104 20.44 -7.39 -5.16
N PRO A 105 19.18 -7.10 -5.55
CA PRO A 105 18.03 -7.74 -4.94
C PRO A 105 17.92 -9.20 -5.35
N LEU A 106 17.43 -10.05 -4.43
CA LEU A 106 17.13 -11.45 -4.74
C LEU A 106 16.03 -11.54 -5.81
N PRO A 107 16.05 -12.59 -6.68
CA PRO A 107 15.03 -12.78 -7.71
C PRO A 107 13.65 -13.04 -7.06
N ALA A 108 12.59 -12.68 -7.79
CA ALA A 108 11.26 -13.12 -7.44
C ALA A 108 10.99 -14.52 -7.99
N LEU A 109 10.26 -15.35 -7.25
CA LEU A 109 9.96 -16.73 -7.64
C LEU A 109 8.56 -16.83 -8.23
N SER A 110 8.40 -17.63 -9.29
CA SER A 110 7.09 -17.98 -9.86
C SER A 110 7.04 -19.47 -10.15
N LEU A 111 6.08 -20.18 -9.52
CA LEU A 111 5.85 -21.60 -9.74
C LEU A 111 5.06 -21.83 -11.03
N SER A 112 5.42 -22.85 -11.79
CA SER A 112 4.57 -23.31 -12.90
C SER A 112 3.23 -23.84 -12.40
N PRO A 113 2.19 -23.83 -13.24
CA PRO A 113 0.90 -24.44 -12.89
C PRO A 113 0.99 -25.88 -12.44
N GLN A 114 1.88 -26.69 -13.04
CA GLN A 114 2.12 -28.09 -12.69
C GLN A 114 3.09 -28.28 -11.52
N LYS A 115 3.64 -27.18 -10.97
CA LYS A 115 4.63 -27.20 -9.86
C LYS A 115 5.91 -27.99 -10.18
N ASP A 116 6.19 -28.19 -11.47
CA ASP A 116 7.37 -28.90 -11.97
C ASP A 116 8.52 -27.96 -12.34
N LYS A 117 8.25 -26.64 -12.43
CA LYS A 117 9.24 -25.60 -12.75
C LYS A 117 9.12 -24.40 -11.83
N ILE A 118 10.24 -23.72 -11.62
CA ILE A 118 10.31 -22.45 -10.89
C ILE A 118 11.02 -21.42 -11.75
N LEU A 119 10.41 -20.26 -11.94
CA LEU A 119 11.09 -19.11 -12.54
C LEU A 119 11.80 -18.29 -11.47
N PHE A 120 13.01 -17.87 -11.79
CA PHE A 120 13.73 -16.80 -11.10
C PHE A 120 13.63 -15.54 -11.95
N LEU A 121 12.76 -14.61 -11.52
CA LEU A 121 12.57 -13.33 -12.18
C LEU A 121 13.63 -12.37 -11.65
N LYS A 122 14.65 -12.10 -12.45
CA LYS A 122 15.80 -11.26 -12.09
C LYS A 122 15.36 -9.81 -11.97
N ARG A 123 15.74 -9.13 -10.90
CA ARG A 123 15.33 -7.75 -10.61
C ARG A 123 16.54 -6.83 -10.67
N ARG A 124 16.31 -5.58 -11.10
CA ARG A 124 17.31 -4.54 -10.95
C ARG A 124 17.28 -3.95 -9.53
N SER A 125 18.33 -3.23 -9.17
CA SER A 125 18.33 -2.29 -8.05
C SER A 125 17.39 -1.10 -8.30
N LEU A 126 17.51 -0.03 -7.50
CA LEU A 126 16.65 1.15 -7.56
C LEU A 126 16.67 1.83 -8.95
N PRO A 127 15.54 2.38 -9.43
CA PRO A 127 15.48 3.13 -10.66
C PRO A 127 16.28 4.45 -10.53
N PRO A 128 16.88 4.96 -11.60
CA PRO A 128 17.45 6.30 -11.62
C PRO A 128 16.34 7.37 -11.63
N LEU A 129 16.63 8.54 -11.09
CA LEU A 129 15.69 9.67 -11.06
C LEU A 129 15.18 10.07 -12.46
N ALA A 130 16.00 9.91 -13.48
CA ALA A 130 15.63 10.17 -14.87
C ALA A 130 14.40 9.33 -15.35
N GLU A 131 14.14 8.18 -14.74
CA GLU A 131 12.91 7.42 -15.04
C GLU A 131 11.68 8.01 -14.37
N LEU A 132 11.80 8.57 -13.17
CA LEU A 132 10.70 9.26 -12.48
C LEU A 132 10.40 10.62 -13.13
N ALA A 133 11.41 11.28 -13.68
CA ALA A 133 11.28 12.57 -14.36
C ALA A 133 10.62 12.48 -15.75
N ARG A 134 10.24 11.29 -16.21
CA ARG A 134 9.49 11.13 -17.46
C ARG A 134 8.11 11.76 -17.32
N PRO A 135 7.62 12.46 -18.37
CA PRO A 135 6.28 13.04 -18.34
C PRO A 135 5.23 11.99 -18.00
N GLU A 136 4.34 12.33 -17.09
CA GLU A 136 3.19 11.51 -16.71
C GLU A 136 1.91 12.33 -16.74
N GLU A 137 0.80 11.69 -17.18
CA GLU A 137 -0.54 12.27 -17.15
C GLU A 137 -1.23 11.84 -15.84
N LYS A 138 -1.78 12.81 -15.11
CA LYS A 138 -2.46 12.62 -13.82
C LYS A 138 -3.97 12.74 -14.03
N LEU A 139 -4.66 11.60 -14.21
CA LEU A 139 -6.03 11.51 -14.70
C LEU A 139 -6.85 10.56 -13.85
N ALA A 140 -7.89 11.08 -13.20
CA ALA A 140 -8.87 10.29 -12.43
C ALA A 140 -8.27 9.35 -11.37
N GLY A 141 -7.21 9.80 -10.66
CA GLY A 141 -6.47 9.02 -9.69
C GLY A 141 -5.46 8.05 -10.30
N LEU A 142 -5.18 8.16 -11.59
CA LEU A 142 -4.13 7.43 -12.30
C LEU A 142 -2.95 8.35 -12.60
N ARG A 143 -1.77 7.74 -12.68
CA ARG A 143 -0.57 8.32 -13.30
C ARG A 143 -0.17 7.45 -14.48
N ILE A 144 -0.20 8.03 -15.66
CA ILE A 144 -0.02 7.34 -16.94
C ILE A 144 1.26 7.82 -17.61
N ASP A 145 2.13 6.89 -18.02
CA ASP A 145 3.21 7.13 -18.97
C ASP A 145 2.59 7.10 -20.37
N GLY A 146 2.28 8.27 -20.92
CA GLY A 146 1.64 8.40 -22.23
C GLY A 146 2.46 7.87 -23.40
N LYS A 147 3.79 7.79 -23.27
CA LYS A 147 4.67 7.20 -24.30
C LYS A 147 4.55 5.68 -24.34
N CYS A 148 4.47 5.05 -23.16
CA CYS A 148 4.34 3.60 -23.05
C CYS A 148 2.90 3.11 -23.08
N ASN A 149 1.94 3.98 -22.82
CA ASN A 149 0.53 3.65 -22.61
C ASN A 149 0.33 2.65 -21.46
N THR A 150 0.94 2.96 -20.32
CA THR A 150 0.93 2.16 -19.09
C THR A 150 0.74 3.05 -17.88
N LYS A 151 0.55 2.44 -16.71
CA LYS A 151 0.79 3.17 -15.47
C LYS A 151 2.24 3.67 -15.45
N SER A 152 2.46 4.87 -14.93
CA SER A 152 3.82 5.40 -14.76
C SER A 152 4.59 4.63 -13.68
N ARG A 153 5.92 4.78 -13.67
CA ARG A 153 6.82 4.28 -12.61
C ARG A 153 6.77 2.78 -12.36
N MET A 154 6.48 1.98 -13.40
CA MET A 154 6.45 0.53 -13.29
C MET A 154 7.84 -0.06 -13.03
N SER A 155 7.94 -0.96 -12.07
CA SER A 155 9.09 -1.84 -11.94
C SER A 155 9.14 -2.87 -13.08
N PHE A 156 10.31 -3.44 -13.36
CA PHE A 156 10.47 -4.47 -14.37
C PHE A 156 11.55 -5.48 -13.98
N TYR A 157 11.49 -6.64 -14.61
CA TYR A 157 12.51 -7.68 -14.53
C TYR A 157 13.53 -7.49 -15.64
N THR A 158 14.77 -7.92 -15.35
CA THR A 158 15.91 -7.82 -16.27
C THR A 158 16.24 -9.14 -16.95
N GLY A 159 15.59 -10.23 -16.53
CA GLY A 159 15.76 -11.56 -17.10
C GLY A 159 14.87 -12.60 -16.42
N ILE A 160 14.72 -13.75 -17.04
CA ILE A 160 13.90 -14.88 -16.57
C ILE A 160 14.75 -16.13 -16.62
N GLY A 161 15.10 -16.69 -15.45
CA GLY A 161 15.74 -18.00 -15.32
C GLY A 161 14.69 -19.08 -15.08
N ILE A 162 14.81 -20.20 -15.77
CA ILE A 162 13.93 -21.38 -15.64
C ILE A 162 14.71 -22.47 -14.91
N HIS A 163 14.15 -22.99 -13.84
CA HIS A 163 14.67 -24.16 -13.13
C HIS A 163 13.64 -25.28 -13.16
N GLN A 164 14.05 -26.46 -13.60
CA GLN A 164 13.25 -27.68 -13.50
C GLN A 164 13.33 -28.18 -12.06
N LEU A 165 12.18 -28.49 -11.44
CA LEU A 165 12.14 -29.20 -10.18
C LEU A 165 12.35 -30.70 -10.44
N MET A 166 13.41 -31.25 -9.85
CA MET A 166 13.77 -32.65 -10.02
C MET A 166 12.96 -33.55 -9.07
N PRO A 167 12.76 -34.85 -9.38
CA PRO A 167 12.00 -35.78 -8.54
C PRO A 167 12.54 -35.94 -7.11
N ASP A 168 13.85 -35.74 -6.92
CA ASP A 168 14.50 -35.77 -5.60
C ASP A 168 14.23 -34.49 -4.78
N GLY A 169 13.56 -33.48 -5.37
CA GLY A 169 13.24 -32.20 -4.76
C GLY A 169 14.31 -31.13 -4.94
N THR A 170 15.39 -31.38 -5.72
CA THR A 170 16.41 -30.38 -6.05
C THR A 170 16.01 -29.55 -7.27
N LEU A 171 16.67 -28.38 -7.47
CA LEU A 171 16.54 -27.61 -8.70
C LEU A 171 17.59 -28.05 -9.73
N GLY A 172 17.16 -28.28 -10.96
CA GLY A 172 18.04 -28.43 -12.12
C GLY A 172 18.79 -27.12 -12.43
N PRO A 173 19.77 -27.18 -13.36
CA PRO A 173 20.53 -25.99 -13.75
C PRO A 173 19.62 -24.91 -14.32
N GLU A 174 20.02 -23.65 -14.13
CA GLU A 174 19.30 -22.51 -14.69
C GLU A 174 19.38 -22.51 -16.22
N LYS A 175 18.23 -22.38 -16.86
CA LYS A 175 18.07 -22.12 -18.28
C LYS A 175 17.48 -20.74 -18.47
N GLU A 176 18.14 -19.86 -19.18
CA GLU A 176 17.61 -18.52 -19.43
C GLU A 176 16.60 -18.49 -20.57
N VAL A 177 15.55 -17.70 -20.41
CA VAL A 177 14.68 -17.30 -21.52
C VAL A 177 15.46 -16.35 -22.41
N HIS A 178 15.47 -16.60 -23.72
CA HIS A 178 16.26 -15.87 -24.70
C HIS A 178 15.45 -15.58 -25.98
N GLY A 179 16.01 -14.84 -26.93
CA GLY A 179 15.38 -14.49 -28.20
C GLY A 179 14.69 -13.12 -28.17
N TYR A 180 14.78 -12.38 -27.08
CA TYR A 180 14.37 -10.98 -27.00
C TYR A 180 15.61 -10.05 -26.96
N PRO A 181 15.43 -8.73 -27.24
CA PRO A 181 16.56 -7.79 -27.28
C PRO A 181 17.32 -7.69 -25.96
N ASP A 182 18.61 -7.45 -26.02
CA ASP A 182 19.45 -7.20 -24.85
C ASP A 182 18.95 -5.95 -24.09
N GLY A 183 19.03 -6.02 -22.76
CA GLY A 183 18.56 -4.94 -21.91
C GLY A 183 17.02 -4.79 -21.85
N ALA A 184 16.27 -5.79 -22.30
CA ALA A 184 14.82 -5.80 -22.28
C ALA A 184 14.27 -5.52 -20.87
N LYS A 185 13.24 -4.68 -20.80
CA LYS A 185 12.46 -4.38 -19.59
C LYS A 185 11.19 -5.23 -19.62
N ILE A 186 11.14 -6.26 -18.76
CA ILE A 186 10.11 -7.32 -18.78
C ILE A 186 9.06 -7.03 -17.70
N ASN A 187 7.76 -7.10 -18.08
CA ASN A 187 6.64 -6.97 -17.15
C ASN A 187 5.56 -8.03 -17.42
N PHE A 188 4.57 -8.13 -16.53
CA PHE A 188 3.34 -8.94 -16.67
C PHE A 188 3.60 -10.41 -17.01
N VAL A 189 4.57 -11.03 -16.34
CA VAL A 189 4.93 -12.43 -16.59
C VAL A 189 3.82 -13.37 -16.13
N THR A 190 3.24 -14.16 -17.05
CA THR A 190 2.15 -15.10 -16.75
C THR A 190 2.29 -16.42 -17.51
N TRP A 191 2.00 -17.52 -16.82
CA TRP A 191 2.03 -18.87 -17.37
C TRP A 191 0.77 -19.18 -18.20
N SER A 192 0.93 -19.97 -19.27
CA SER A 192 -0.21 -20.66 -19.88
C SER A 192 -0.84 -21.64 -18.88
N LEU A 193 -2.09 -22.07 -19.12
CA LEU A 193 -2.80 -22.95 -18.18
C LEU A 193 -2.08 -24.30 -17.99
N ASP A 194 -1.39 -24.79 -19.02
CA ASP A 194 -0.59 -26.04 -19.01
C ASP A 194 0.89 -25.84 -18.63
N GLY A 195 1.32 -24.59 -18.36
CA GLY A 195 2.71 -24.30 -17.98
C GLY A 195 3.76 -24.54 -19.07
N ARG A 196 3.37 -24.76 -20.33
CA ARG A 196 4.29 -24.95 -21.45
C ARG A 196 4.77 -23.65 -22.08
N HIS A 197 4.00 -22.57 -21.89
CA HIS A 197 4.33 -21.26 -22.42
C HIS A 197 4.29 -20.20 -21.31
N LEU A 198 5.01 -19.13 -21.56
CA LEU A 198 5.04 -17.95 -20.72
C LEU A 198 4.75 -16.72 -21.57
N ALA A 199 3.74 -15.93 -21.20
CA ALA A 199 3.50 -14.64 -21.81
C ALA A 199 4.06 -13.54 -20.92
N PHE A 200 4.62 -12.50 -21.52
CA PHE A 200 5.14 -11.32 -20.85
C PHE A 200 5.20 -10.12 -21.79
N SER A 201 5.29 -8.93 -21.25
CA SER A 201 5.52 -7.75 -22.07
C SER A 201 6.98 -7.32 -22.05
N ILE A 202 7.44 -6.80 -23.17
CA ILE A 202 8.73 -6.12 -23.28
C ILE A 202 8.51 -4.68 -23.71
N ARG A 203 9.22 -3.77 -23.06
CA ARG A 203 9.31 -2.38 -23.48
C ARG A 203 10.29 -2.27 -24.64
N VAL A 204 9.77 -1.86 -25.80
CA VAL A 204 10.56 -1.63 -27.01
C VAL A 204 11.00 -0.16 -27.04
N PHE A 205 12.27 0.10 -27.29
CA PHE A 205 12.82 1.42 -27.53
C PHE A 205 12.92 1.64 -29.04
N GLU A 206 12.48 2.79 -29.51
CA GLU A 206 12.78 3.23 -30.87
C GLU A 206 14.22 3.76 -30.95
N GLU A 207 14.83 3.77 -32.13
CA GLU A 207 16.26 4.09 -32.31
C GLU A 207 16.66 5.45 -31.76
N ASP A 208 15.75 6.41 -31.72
CA ASP A 208 15.96 7.77 -31.19
C ASP A 208 15.67 7.91 -29.66
N ASN A 209 15.30 6.82 -28.97
CA ASN A 209 14.81 6.83 -27.57
C ASN A 209 13.57 7.74 -27.34
N SER A 210 12.93 8.25 -28.37
CA SER A 210 11.82 9.20 -28.26
C SER A 210 10.49 8.52 -27.93
N SER A 211 10.28 7.31 -28.37
CA SER A 211 9.11 6.53 -28.02
C SER A 211 9.48 5.19 -27.41
N SER A 212 8.69 4.72 -26.49
CA SER A 212 8.85 3.38 -25.90
C SER A 212 7.47 2.80 -25.68
N LYS A 213 7.13 1.77 -26.42
CA LYS A 213 5.84 1.09 -26.32
C LYS A 213 6.03 -0.33 -25.82
N LEU A 214 4.97 -0.95 -25.34
CA LEU A 214 4.99 -2.33 -24.87
C LEU A 214 4.51 -3.27 -25.97
N ARG A 215 5.22 -4.38 -26.13
CA ARG A 215 4.79 -5.51 -26.98
C ARG A 215 4.68 -6.78 -26.16
N VAL A 216 3.71 -7.62 -26.50
CA VAL A 216 3.54 -8.93 -25.87
C VAL A 216 4.46 -9.96 -26.55
N TRP A 217 5.16 -10.72 -25.71
CA TRP A 217 6.06 -11.80 -26.12
C TRP A 217 5.62 -13.12 -25.49
N VAL A 218 5.96 -14.21 -26.13
CA VAL A 218 5.68 -15.56 -25.64
C VAL A 218 6.94 -16.39 -25.74
N ALA A 219 7.28 -17.09 -24.64
CA ALA A 219 8.37 -18.03 -24.58
C ALA A 219 7.86 -19.45 -24.45
N ASN A 220 8.50 -20.38 -25.15
CA ASN A 220 8.32 -21.82 -24.94
C ASN A 220 9.19 -22.29 -23.77
N MET A 221 8.63 -22.91 -22.76
CA MET A 221 9.32 -23.27 -21.53
C MET A 221 10.23 -24.50 -21.67
N GLU A 222 10.04 -25.31 -22.71
CA GLU A 222 10.92 -26.43 -23.00
C GLU A 222 12.22 -25.95 -23.66
N THR A 223 12.12 -25.04 -24.64
CA THR A 223 13.28 -24.52 -25.37
C THR A 223 13.90 -23.28 -24.73
N GLY A 224 13.15 -22.48 -24.00
CA GLY A 224 13.54 -21.16 -23.50
C GLY A 224 13.47 -20.06 -24.56
N GLN A 225 13.10 -20.39 -25.80
CA GLN A 225 13.02 -19.43 -26.91
C GLN A 225 11.79 -18.55 -26.80
N ALA A 226 11.98 -17.24 -26.82
CA ALA A 226 10.92 -16.24 -26.85
C ALA A 226 10.78 -15.61 -28.24
N ARG A 227 9.56 -15.16 -28.57
CA ARG A 227 9.25 -14.41 -29.77
C ARG A 227 8.08 -13.44 -29.53
N PRO A 228 7.91 -12.39 -30.34
CA PRO A 228 6.70 -11.57 -30.29
C PRO A 228 5.44 -12.42 -30.51
N LEU A 229 4.35 -12.09 -29.81
CA LEU A 229 3.05 -12.74 -30.00
C LEU A 229 2.45 -12.35 -31.36
N PHE A 230 2.46 -11.05 -31.69
CA PHE A 230 1.94 -10.52 -32.94
C PHE A 230 3.03 -10.48 -34.02
N GLN A 231 2.68 -10.88 -35.25
CA GLN A 231 3.56 -10.80 -36.41
C GLN A 231 3.78 -9.34 -36.86
N SER A 232 2.71 -8.51 -36.80
CA SER A 232 2.82 -7.09 -37.08
C SER A 232 3.66 -6.37 -36.01
N PRO A 233 4.64 -5.56 -36.40
CA PRO A 233 5.43 -4.77 -35.46
C PRO A 233 4.63 -3.64 -34.80
N ASP A 234 3.52 -3.22 -35.40
CA ASP A 234 2.76 -2.02 -35.00
C ASP A 234 1.64 -2.29 -33.99
N VAL A 235 1.51 -3.53 -33.52
CA VAL A 235 0.53 -3.86 -32.48
C VAL A 235 1.17 -3.70 -31.11
N TYR A 236 0.67 -2.72 -30.35
CA TYR A 236 1.20 -2.35 -29.04
C TYR A 236 0.16 -2.58 -27.93
N LEU A 237 0.66 -2.95 -26.75
CA LEU A 237 -0.14 -3.19 -25.56
C LEU A 237 -0.61 -1.86 -24.94
N ASN A 238 -1.90 -1.78 -24.58
CA ASN A 238 -2.42 -0.79 -23.65
C ASN A 238 -2.50 -1.44 -22.25
N ALA A 239 -1.64 -1.03 -21.31
CA ALA A 239 -1.57 -1.61 -19.98
C ALA A 239 -1.91 -0.58 -18.88
N VAL A 240 -2.77 0.39 -19.19
CA VAL A 240 -3.24 1.38 -18.20
C VAL A 240 -4.18 0.71 -17.18
N PHE A 241 -5.07 -0.18 -17.63
CA PHE A 241 -5.94 -0.98 -16.78
C PHE A 241 -5.54 -2.45 -16.80
N ASP A 242 -6.23 -3.23 -17.61
CA ASP A 242 -5.88 -4.63 -17.84
C ASP A 242 -4.85 -4.74 -18.97
N ASN A 243 -4.18 -5.88 -19.08
CA ASN A 243 -3.13 -6.06 -20.07
C ASN A 243 -3.42 -7.26 -21.00
N PHE A 244 -3.17 -8.47 -20.55
CA PHE A 244 -3.49 -9.70 -21.26
C PHE A 244 -3.74 -10.86 -20.29
N VAL A 245 -4.54 -11.82 -20.74
CA VAL A 245 -4.91 -13.02 -19.98
C VAL A 245 -4.97 -14.22 -20.91
N TRP A 246 -4.50 -15.37 -20.44
CA TRP A 246 -4.67 -16.63 -21.14
C TRP A 246 -6.15 -17.05 -21.14
N VAL A 247 -6.70 -17.33 -22.31
CA VAL A 247 -8.04 -17.94 -22.46
C VAL A 247 -7.90 -19.44 -22.35
N ASP A 248 -6.99 -20.00 -23.10
CA ASP A 248 -6.64 -21.41 -23.14
C ASP A 248 -5.11 -21.60 -23.22
N ASN A 249 -4.62 -22.81 -23.57
CA ASN A 249 -3.19 -23.10 -23.66
C ASN A 249 -2.49 -22.46 -24.88
N SER A 250 -3.25 -21.91 -25.80
CA SER A 250 -2.77 -21.44 -27.12
C SER A 250 -3.20 -20.03 -27.47
N SER A 251 -4.07 -19.41 -26.69
CA SER A 251 -4.69 -18.12 -27.01
C SER A 251 -4.72 -17.16 -25.82
N LEU A 252 -4.47 -15.88 -26.08
CA LEU A 252 -4.54 -14.78 -25.13
C LEU A 252 -5.55 -13.73 -25.60
N LEU A 253 -6.30 -13.16 -24.64
CA LEU A 253 -6.92 -11.86 -24.81
C LEU A 253 -5.91 -10.78 -24.47
N VAL A 254 -5.77 -9.79 -25.32
CA VAL A 254 -4.79 -8.70 -25.18
C VAL A 254 -5.49 -7.36 -25.34
N CYS A 255 -5.35 -6.45 -24.38
CA CYS A 255 -5.74 -5.06 -24.55
C CYS A 255 -4.70 -4.33 -25.40
N THR A 256 -5.03 -3.99 -26.63
CA THR A 256 -4.14 -3.28 -27.54
C THR A 256 -4.52 -1.80 -27.66
N ILE A 257 -3.57 -0.98 -28.07
CA ILE A 257 -3.84 0.38 -28.49
C ILE A 257 -4.65 0.31 -29.79
N PRO A 258 -5.86 0.93 -29.86
CA PRO A 258 -6.65 0.89 -31.09
C PRO A 258 -5.89 1.48 -32.29
N SER A 259 -5.91 0.80 -33.43
CA SER A 259 -5.27 1.28 -34.68
C SER A 259 -5.88 2.61 -35.18
N SER A 260 -7.13 2.88 -34.85
CA SER A 260 -7.86 4.11 -35.16
C SER A 260 -7.57 5.29 -34.23
N ARG A 261 -6.69 5.13 -33.24
CA ARG A 261 -6.45 6.12 -32.18
C ARG A 261 -5.67 7.32 -32.66
N GLY A 262 -5.78 8.10 -33.50
CA GLY A 262 -5.06 9.31 -33.90
C GLY A 262 -4.06 9.92 -32.92
N ASP A 263 -3.75 11.19 -33.07
CA ASP A 263 -2.91 11.96 -32.15
C ASP A 263 -3.62 12.28 -30.83
N PRO A 264 -2.87 12.49 -29.72
CA PRO A 264 -3.48 12.89 -28.48
C PRO A 264 -4.18 14.26 -28.58
N PRO A 265 -5.26 14.48 -27.82
CA PRO A 265 -5.91 15.77 -27.70
C PRO A 265 -4.93 16.88 -27.44
N LYS A 266 -5.05 18.01 -28.15
CA LYS A 266 -4.15 19.17 -27.99
C LYS A 266 -4.73 20.09 -26.92
N LYS A 267 -3.93 20.36 -25.91
CA LYS A 267 -4.32 21.32 -24.87
C LYS A 267 -4.46 22.71 -25.50
N PRO A 268 -5.60 23.38 -25.29
CA PRO A 268 -5.76 24.76 -25.74
C PRO A 268 -4.67 25.67 -25.15
N SER A 269 -4.00 26.45 -25.99
CA SER A 269 -2.97 27.40 -25.54
C SER A 269 -3.54 28.52 -24.65
N VAL A 270 -4.83 28.84 -24.83
CA VAL A 270 -5.57 29.81 -24.04
C VAL A 270 -6.83 29.13 -23.52
N PRO A 271 -7.11 29.17 -22.19
CA PRO A 271 -8.33 28.63 -21.63
C PRO A 271 -9.56 29.28 -22.26
N SER A 272 -10.58 28.52 -22.62
CA SER A 272 -11.85 29.03 -23.16
C SER A 272 -12.70 29.81 -22.15
N GLY A 273 -12.43 29.60 -20.85
CA GLY A 273 -13.11 30.28 -19.73
C GLY A 273 -12.53 29.91 -18.37
N PRO A 274 -13.09 30.45 -17.30
CA PRO A 274 -12.75 30.07 -15.94
C PRO A 274 -13.24 28.66 -15.61
N LYS A 275 -12.56 27.97 -14.68
CA LYS A 275 -13.04 26.70 -14.14
C LYS A 275 -14.20 26.99 -13.18
N ILE A 276 -15.36 26.41 -13.47
CA ILE A 276 -16.57 26.60 -12.66
C ILE A 276 -16.99 25.23 -12.12
N GLN A 277 -17.17 25.15 -10.81
CA GLN A 277 -17.82 24.03 -10.13
C GLN A 277 -19.01 24.57 -9.33
N SER A 278 -20.16 23.90 -9.43
CA SER A 278 -21.37 24.29 -8.72
C SER A 278 -22.07 23.08 -8.09
N ASN A 279 -22.82 23.30 -7.02
CA ASN A 279 -23.72 22.31 -6.43
C ASN A 279 -25.14 22.85 -6.45
N GLU A 280 -25.69 23.08 -7.63
CA GLU A 280 -27.02 23.68 -7.84
C GLU A 280 -28.16 22.75 -7.40
N GLN A 281 -27.92 21.44 -7.45
CA GLN A 281 -28.88 20.44 -6.98
C GLN A 281 -28.91 20.27 -5.46
N LYS A 282 -28.02 20.98 -4.72
CA LYS A 282 -27.88 20.90 -3.26
C LYS A 282 -27.64 19.46 -2.74
N ASN A 283 -26.96 18.65 -3.50
CA ASN A 283 -26.59 17.31 -3.08
C ASN A 283 -25.60 17.38 -1.92
N VAL A 284 -25.80 16.52 -0.92
CA VAL A 284 -24.82 16.32 0.15
C VAL A 284 -23.81 15.27 -0.34
N VAL A 285 -22.64 15.74 -0.72
CA VAL A 285 -21.54 14.88 -1.21
C VAL A 285 -20.33 15.11 -0.30
N GLN A 286 -20.12 14.17 0.63
CA GLN A 286 -18.95 14.15 1.51
C GLN A 286 -17.90 13.25 0.89
N VAL A 287 -16.77 13.83 0.51
CA VAL A 287 -15.70 13.10 -0.21
C VAL A 287 -14.39 13.28 0.54
N ARG A 288 -13.67 12.19 0.75
CA ARG A 288 -12.28 12.23 1.24
C ARG A 288 -11.39 13.01 0.27
N THR A 289 -10.26 13.50 0.76
CA THR A 289 -9.31 14.29 -0.05
C THR A 289 -8.55 13.39 -1.02
N PHE A 290 -9.05 13.28 -2.25
CA PHE A 290 -8.39 12.54 -3.33
C PHE A 290 -7.40 13.42 -4.11
N GLN A 291 -6.45 12.78 -4.79
CA GLN A 291 -5.44 13.43 -5.62
C GLN A 291 -5.50 12.94 -7.08
N ASP A 292 -4.79 13.65 -7.95
CA ASP A 292 -4.67 13.31 -9.38
C ASP A 292 -6.03 13.17 -10.11
N LEU A 293 -7.06 13.90 -9.64
CA LEU A 293 -8.40 13.91 -10.26
C LEU A 293 -8.40 14.62 -11.61
N LEU A 294 -9.44 14.37 -12.41
CA LEU A 294 -9.72 15.16 -13.62
C LEU A 294 -9.99 16.62 -13.23
N LYS A 295 -9.63 17.56 -14.09
CA LYS A 295 -9.70 18.99 -13.80
C LYS A 295 -10.61 19.76 -14.74
N ASP A 296 -10.79 19.25 -15.97
CA ASP A 296 -11.54 19.90 -17.04
C ASP A 296 -11.86 18.87 -18.15
N GLU A 297 -12.63 19.30 -19.15
CA GLU A 297 -13.02 18.49 -20.32
C GLU A 297 -11.80 17.98 -21.11
N TYR A 298 -10.69 18.74 -21.15
CA TYR A 298 -9.45 18.28 -21.76
C TYR A 298 -8.88 17.05 -21.06
N ASP A 299 -8.89 17.04 -19.71
CA ASP A 299 -8.46 15.88 -18.92
C ASP A 299 -9.39 14.67 -19.14
N GLU A 300 -10.70 14.88 -19.36
CA GLU A 300 -11.64 13.81 -19.73
C GLU A 300 -11.30 13.19 -21.10
N ASP A 301 -11.05 14.04 -22.11
CA ASP A 301 -10.68 13.58 -23.45
C ASP A 301 -9.31 12.87 -23.43
N LEU A 302 -8.38 13.34 -22.61
CA LEU A 302 -7.08 12.72 -22.43
C LEU A 302 -7.23 11.36 -21.70
N PHE A 303 -8.14 11.27 -20.74
CA PHE A 303 -8.46 10.02 -20.05
C PHE A 303 -8.99 8.99 -21.05
N ASP A 304 -9.99 9.36 -21.86
CA ASP A 304 -10.51 8.49 -22.93
C ASP A 304 -9.39 8.07 -23.91
N TYR A 305 -8.55 9.01 -24.32
CA TYR A 305 -7.46 8.75 -25.27
C TYR A 305 -6.47 7.69 -24.77
N TYR A 306 -5.99 7.79 -23.52
CA TYR A 306 -4.99 6.85 -23.01
C TYR A 306 -5.59 5.55 -22.50
N THR A 307 -6.83 5.54 -22.04
CA THR A 307 -7.44 4.37 -21.40
C THR A 307 -8.27 3.50 -22.35
N THR A 308 -8.69 4.02 -23.50
CA THR A 308 -9.39 3.22 -24.51
C THR A 308 -8.49 2.14 -25.09
N SER A 309 -8.96 0.91 -25.06
CA SER A 309 -8.28 -0.29 -25.57
C SER A 309 -9.16 -0.98 -26.62
N GLN A 310 -8.53 -1.69 -27.56
CA GLN A 310 -9.15 -2.72 -28.39
C GLN A 310 -8.76 -4.08 -27.81
N ILE A 311 -9.73 -4.92 -27.45
CA ILE A 311 -9.46 -6.30 -27.08
C ILE A 311 -9.18 -7.11 -28.34
N VAL A 312 -8.13 -7.91 -28.34
CA VAL A 312 -7.73 -8.80 -29.41
C VAL A 312 -7.54 -10.21 -28.87
N LEU A 313 -8.20 -11.20 -29.44
CA LEU A 313 -7.91 -12.60 -29.24
C LEU A 313 -6.76 -12.98 -30.15
N ALA A 314 -5.61 -13.29 -29.58
CA ALA A 314 -4.38 -13.63 -30.28
C ALA A 314 -3.94 -15.07 -29.98
N SER A 315 -3.71 -15.87 -31.00
CA SER A 315 -3.25 -17.25 -30.89
C SER A 315 -1.75 -17.38 -31.07
N LEU A 316 -1.17 -18.44 -30.51
CA LEU A 316 0.26 -18.73 -30.63
C LEU A 316 0.71 -19.01 -32.08
N ASP A 317 -0.19 -19.36 -33.00
CA ASP A 317 0.11 -19.50 -34.44
C ASP A 317 0.29 -18.16 -35.16
N GLY A 318 0.01 -17.04 -34.47
CA GLY A 318 0.09 -15.68 -35.02
C GLY A 318 -1.22 -15.13 -35.57
N THR A 319 -2.33 -15.87 -35.49
CA THR A 319 -3.65 -15.36 -35.83
C THR A 319 -4.15 -14.41 -34.76
N ALA A 320 -4.85 -13.34 -35.17
CA ALA A 320 -5.38 -12.34 -34.25
C ALA A 320 -6.75 -11.86 -34.76
N LYS A 321 -7.71 -11.71 -33.82
CA LYS A 321 -9.08 -11.27 -34.10
C LYS A 321 -9.50 -10.22 -33.10
N GLU A 322 -10.03 -9.10 -33.55
CA GLU A 322 -10.64 -8.08 -32.67
C GLU A 322 -11.91 -8.63 -32.00
N VAL A 323 -12.06 -8.32 -30.71
CA VAL A 323 -13.15 -8.74 -29.83
C VAL A 323 -13.86 -7.50 -29.30
N GLY A 324 -15.09 -7.27 -29.76
CA GLY A 324 -15.87 -6.08 -29.42
C GLY A 324 -15.31 -4.76 -29.97
N PRO A 325 -15.95 -3.63 -29.68
CA PRO A 325 -15.51 -2.30 -30.09
C PRO A 325 -14.40 -1.76 -29.17
N PRO A 326 -13.64 -0.73 -29.58
CA PRO A 326 -12.79 0.00 -28.65
C PRO A 326 -13.59 0.64 -27.50
N ALA A 327 -13.14 0.46 -26.26
CA ALA A 327 -13.75 1.05 -25.07
C ALA A 327 -12.72 1.15 -23.91
N VAL A 328 -13.10 1.80 -22.82
CA VAL A 328 -12.28 1.88 -21.60
C VAL A 328 -12.47 0.59 -20.78
N TYR A 329 -11.86 -0.47 -21.23
CA TYR A 329 -11.92 -1.77 -20.58
C TYR A 329 -11.10 -1.78 -19.28
N THR A 330 -11.74 -2.17 -18.17
CA THR A 330 -11.08 -2.28 -16.87
C THR A 330 -10.82 -3.71 -16.45
N SER A 331 -11.54 -4.67 -17.00
CA SER A 331 -11.29 -6.10 -16.85
C SER A 331 -11.88 -6.93 -17.98
N MET A 332 -11.22 -8.07 -18.27
CA MET A 332 -11.62 -9.09 -19.23
C MET A 332 -11.30 -10.46 -18.65
N ASP A 333 -12.30 -11.11 -18.06
CA ASP A 333 -12.11 -12.35 -17.32
C ASP A 333 -12.79 -13.53 -18.06
N PRO A 334 -12.01 -14.51 -18.60
CA PRO A 334 -12.58 -15.72 -19.18
C PRO A 334 -13.31 -16.57 -18.13
N SER A 335 -14.43 -17.18 -18.52
CA SER A 335 -15.10 -18.19 -17.68
C SER A 335 -14.21 -19.43 -17.53
N PRO A 336 -14.39 -20.23 -16.45
CA PRO A 336 -13.58 -21.44 -16.25
C PRO A 336 -13.67 -22.44 -17.41
N ASP A 337 -14.79 -22.51 -18.12
CA ASP A 337 -14.96 -23.34 -19.32
C ASP A 337 -14.53 -22.67 -20.63
N GLN A 338 -14.00 -21.43 -20.55
CA GLN A 338 -13.44 -20.68 -21.67
C GLN A 338 -14.47 -20.28 -22.77
N LYS A 339 -15.78 -20.41 -22.50
CA LYS A 339 -16.82 -20.07 -23.48
C LYS A 339 -17.24 -18.61 -23.41
N TYR A 340 -17.13 -17.98 -22.23
CA TYR A 340 -17.59 -16.63 -21.99
C TYR A 340 -16.50 -15.75 -21.43
N LEU A 341 -16.71 -14.44 -21.60
CA LEU A 341 -15.90 -13.37 -21.03
C LEU A 341 -16.79 -12.50 -20.13
N LEU A 342 -16.31 -12.19 -18.95
CA LEU A 342 -16.86 -11.13 -18.10
C LEU A 342 -16.09 -9.86 -18.39
N ILE A 343 -16.72 -8.93 -19.09
CA ILE A 343 -16.13 -7.67 -19.51
C ILE A 343 -16.63 -6.55 -18.62
N SER A 344 -15.70 -5.72 -18.14
CA SER A 344 -16.05 -4.49 -17.44
C SER A 344 -15.47 -3.29 -18.16
N SER A 345 -16.28 -2.25 -18.37
CA SER A 345 -15.84 -0.99 -18.98
C SER A 345 -16.32 0.22 -18.19
N ILE A 346 -15.54 1.29 -18.21
CA ILE A 346 -15.91 2.62 -17.70
C ILE A 346 -16.44 3.45 -18.85
N HIS A 347 -17.39 4.34 -18.59
CA HIS A 347 -17.92 5.28 -19.56
C HIS A 347 -18.29 6.62 -18.93
N ARG A 348 -18.51 7.64 -19.76
CA ARG A 348 -19.01 8.94 -19.33
C ARG A 348 -20.45 8.84 -18.76
N PRO A 349 -20.84 9.83 -17.86
CA PRO A 349 -20.11 11.03 -17.46
C PRO A 349 -19.04 10.73 -16.39
N TYR A 350 -17.93 11.46 -16.48
CA TYR A 350 -16.87 11.36 -15.45
C TYR A 350 -17.09 12.34 -14.30
N SER A 351 -16.15 12.40 -13.35
CA SER A 351 -16.22 13.26 -12.18
C SER A 351 -14.90 13.98 -11.95
N PHE A 352 -14.99 15.22 -11.45
CA PHE A 352 -13.85 16.02 -11.03
C PHE A 352 -13.56 15.94 -9.52
N ILE A 353 -14.35 15.16 -8.75
CA ILE A 353 -14.26 15.11 -7.29
C ILE A 353 -14.02 13.69 -6.75
N VAL A 354 -14.14 12.66 -7.60
CA VAL A 354 -13.87 11.27 -7.24
C VAL A 354 -13.00 10.57 -8.27
N PRO A 355 -12.18 9.58 -7.87
CA PRO A 355 -11.35 8.84 -8.81
C PRO A 355 -12.16 7.83 -9.63
N ARG A 356 -11.55 7.32 -10.71
CA ARG A 356 -12.14 6.38 -11.69
C ARG A 356 -12.86 5.17 -11.10
N GLY A 357 -12.50 4.70 -9.91
CA GLY A 357 -13.19 3.60 -9.24
C GLY A 357 -14.65 3.87 -8.91
N ARG A 358 -15.05 5.14 -8.93
CA ARG A 358 -16.43 5.61 -8.71
C ARG A 358 -17.15 6.05 -9.97
N PHE A 359 -16.49 6.00 -11.16
CA PHE A 359 -17.09 6.34 -12.44
C PHE A 359 -18.17 5.34 -12.87
N PRO A 360 -19.06 5.71 -13.81
CA PRO A 360 -20.04 4.78 -14.40
C PRO A 360 -19.35 3.56 -14.94
N LYS A 361 -19.87 2.38 -14.61
CA LYS A 361 -19.25 1.10 -14.94
C LYS A 361 -20.28 0.12 -15.47
N LYS A 362 -20.09 -0.29 -16.71
CA LYS A 362 -20.86 -1.36 -17.36
C LYS A 362 -20.17 -2.70 -17.16
N VAL A 363 -20.95 -3.73 -16.87
CA VAL A 363 -20.49 -5.12 -16.76
C VAL A 363 -21.34 -6.00 -17.67
N GLU A 364 -20.68 -6.70 -18.56
CA GLU A 364 -21.30 -7.48 -19.64
C GLU A 364 -20.72 -8.90 -19.71
N VAL A 365 -21.52 -9.83 -20.18
CA VAL A 365 -21.10 -11.17 -20.58
C VAL A 365 -21.04 -11.23 -22.10
N TRP A 366 -19.92 -11.66 -22.62
CA TRP A 366 -19.71 -11.92 -24.06
C TRP A 366 -19.27 -13.36 -24.25
N THR A 367 -19.43 -13.91 -25.47
CA THR A 367 -18.74 -15.14 -25.83
C THR A 367 -17.25 -14.85 -26.06
N THR A 368 -16.41 -15.86 -25.99
CA THR A 368 -14.96 -15.71 -26.18
C THR A 368 -14.60 -15.17 -27.58
N ASP A 369 -15.46 -15.42 -28.60
CA ASP A 369 -15.28 -14.87 -29.94
C ASP A 369 -15.81 -13.44 -30.11
N GLY A 370 -16.32 -12.81 -29.04
CA GLY A 370 -16.70 -11.39 -28.98
C GLY A 370 -18.17 -11.09 -29.29
N LYS A 371 -19.05 -12.09 -29.27
CA LYS A 371 -20.49 -11.84 -29.41
C LYS A 371 -21.08 -11.44 -28.06
N PHE A 372 -21.81 -10.34 -28.02
CA PHE A 372 -22.56 -9.92 -26.84
C PHE A 372 -23.61 -10.98 -26.46
N VAL A 373 -23.64 -11.32 -25.17
CA VAL A 373 -24.62 -12.24 -24.57
C VAL A 373 -25.64 -11.44 -23.76
N ARG A 374 -25.22 -10.73 -22.74
CA ARG A 374 -26.08 -9.88 -21.93
C ARG A 374 -25.33 -8.82 -21.14
N GLU A 375 -26.04 -7.79 -20.73
CA GLU A 375 -25.59 -6.84 -19.71
C GLU A 375 -26.00 -7.36 -18.32
N LEU A 376 -25.05 -7.34 -17.37
CA LEU A 376 -25.31 -7.66 -15.96
C LEU A 376 -25.75 -6.43 -15.19
N CYS A 377 -25.12 -5.31 -15.43
CA CYS A 377 -25.49 -4.02 -14.88
C CYS A 377 -24.74 -2.88 -15.57
N ASP A 378 -25.34 -1.70 -15.52
CA ASP A 378 -24.70 -0.43 -15.73
C ASP A 378 -24.81 0.40 -14.45
N LEU A 379 -23.68 0.56 -13.75
CA LEU A 379 -23.62 1.23 -12.46
C LEU A 379 -23.41 2.73 -12.70
N PRO A 380 -24.26 3.61 -12.15
CA PRO A 380 -24.12 5.05 -12.32
C PRO A 380 -22.91 5.63 -11.60
N LEU A 381 -22.52 6.86 -11.90
CA LEU A 381 -21.51 7.62 -11.15
C LEU A 381 -21.82 7.60 -9.64
N ALA A 382 -20.83 7.31 -8.82
CA ALA A 382 -20.97 7.10 -7.38
C ALA A 382 -20.19 8.15 -6.57
N GLU A 383 -20.60 9.40 -6.65
CA GLU A 383 -20.05 10.50 -5.82
C GLU A 383 -20.58 10.47 -4.38
N ASP A 384 -21.71 9.81 -4.15
CA ASP A 384 -22.50 9.80 -2.93
C ASP A 384 -22.16 8.65 -1.95
N ILE A 385 -21.04 7.94 -2.15
CA ILE A 385 -20.62 6.91 -1.18
C ILE A 385 -20.20 7.61 0.11
N PRO A 386 -20.84 7.31 1.27
CA PRO A 386 -20.48 7.91 2.54
C PRO A 386 -19.02 7.63 2.95
N ILE A 387 -18.45 8.49 3.79
CA ILE A 387 -17.03 8.40 4.22
C ILE A 387 -16.76 7.26 5.22
N ALA A 388 -17.79 6.70 5.86
CA ALA A 388 -17.63 5.63 6.84
C ALA A 388 -16.97 4.38 6.22
N THR A 389 -16.04 3.76 6.94
CA THR A 389 -15.15 2.72 6.44
C THR A 389 -15.87 1.50 5.85
N SER A 390 -17.02 1.11 6.39
CA SER A 390 -17.83 0.01 5.84
C SER A 390 -18.85 0.43 4.80
N SER A 391 -18.82 1.69 4.31
CA SER A 391 -19.69 2.14 3.23
C SER A 391 -19.24 1.62 1.88
N VAL A 392 -20.20 1.32 1.00
CA VAL A 392 -19.93 0.71 -0.32
C VAL A 392 -20.79 1.34 -1.40
N ARG A 393 -20.42 1.14 -2.66
CA ARG A 393 -21.23 1.53 -3.81
C ARG A 393 -22.54 0.74 -3.85
N LYS A 394 -23.64 1.40 -4.23
CA LYS A 394 -24.95 0.79 -4.48
C LYS A 394 -24.89 -0.12 -5.72
N GLY A 395 -25.77 -1.12 -5.77
CA GLY A 395 -25.89 -2.06 -6.88
C GLY A 395 -24.95 -3.28 -6.76
N LYS A 396 -24.76 -3.97 -7.87
CA LYS A 396 -23.96 -5.18 -7.93
C LYS A 396 -22.48 -4.90 -7.74
N ARG A 397 -21.85 -5.61 -6.84
CA ARG A 397 -20.42 -5.51 -6.55
C ARG A 397 -19.77 -6.88 -6.39
N ALA A 398 -18.45 -6.95 -6.51
CA ALA A 398 -17.68 -8.21 -6.49
C ALA A 398 -18.22 -9.25 -7.49
N ILE A 399 -18.58 -8.78 -8.71
CA ILE A 399 -19.07 -9.67 -9.77
C ILE A 399 -17.89 -10.50 -10.30
N ASN A 400 -18.01 -11.83 -10.24
CA ASN A 400 -16.98 -12.77 -10.67
C ASN A 400 -17.58 -14.10 -11.14
N TRP A 401 -16.76 -14.92 -11.80
CA TRP A 401 -17.06 -16.33 -12.06
C TRP A 401 -16.90 -17.15 -10.78
N ARG A 402 -17.80 -18.08 -10.54
CA ARG A 402 -17.61 -19.13 -9.54
C ARG A 402 -16.42 -20.00 -9.97
N ALA A 403 -15.46 -20.19 -9.07
CA ALA A 403 -14.25 -20.95 -9.39
C ALA A 403 -14.49 -22.46 -9.55
N ASP A 404 -15.59 -22.97 -9.01
CA ASP A 404 -16.01 -24.38 -8.98
C ASP A 404 -17.00 -24.74 -10.10
N LYS A 405 -17.43 -23.78 -10.93
CA LYS A 405 -18.44 -23.99 -12.00
C LYS A 405 -17.90 -23.54 -13.35
N PRO A 406 -18.36 -24.19 -14.45
CA PRO A 406 -17.89 -23.84 -15.81
C PRO A 406 -18.15 -22.39 -16.21
N SER A 407 -19.39 -21.89 -16.02
CA SER A 407 -19.81 -20.56 -16.47
C SER A 407 -20.97 -20.00 -15.63
N THR A 408 -20.76 -19.96 -14.31
CA THR A 408 -21.71 -19.41 -13.35
C THR A 408 -21.12 -18.18 -12.66
N LEU A 409 -21.89 -17.11 -12.65
CA LEU A 409 -21.54 -15.84 -12.01
C LEU A 409 -22.01 -15.77 -10.56
N TYR A 410 -21.38 -14.94 -9.77
CA TYR A 410 -21.88 -14.50 -8.47
C TYR A 410 -21.56 -13.03 -8.23
N TRP A 411 -22.33 -12.40 -7.32
CA TRP A 411 -22.11 -11.01 -6.90
C TRP A 411 -22.79 -10.75 -5.55
N ALA A 412 -22.42 -9.63 -4.93
CA ALA A 412 -23.07 -9.15 -3.72
C ALA A 412 -23.85 -7.84 -3.98
N GLU A 413 -24.99 -7.67 -3.30
CA GLU A 413 -25.75 -6.41 -3.30
C GLU A 413 -26.04 -5.96 -1.88
N THR A 414 -25.86 -4.66 -1.62
CA THR A 414 -26.11 -4.08 -0.31
C THR A 414 -27.57 -3.71 -0.12
N GLN A 415 -28.12 -3.90 1.09
CA GLN A 415 -29.51 -3.61 1.44
C GLN A 415 -29.66 -2.29 2.23
N ASP A 416 -28.55 -1.72 2.73
CA ASP A 416 -28.50 -0.43 3.44
C ASP A 416 -28.29 0.79 2.50
N GLY A 417 -28.41 0.56 1.19
CA GLY A 417 -28.14 1.63 0.21
C GLY A 417 -26.67 2.03 0.12
N GLY A 418 -25.74 1.23 0.68
CA GLY A 418 -24.30 1.50 0.73
C GLY A 418 -23.87 2.38 1.92
N ASP A 419 -24.79 2.83 2.76
CA ASP A 419 -24.49 3.64 3.94
C ASP A 419 -24.33 2.75 5.18
N ALA A 420 -23.13 2.69 5.74
CA ALA A 420 -22.82 1.92 6.93
C ALA A 420 -23.59 2.40 8.19
N LYS A 421 -24.07 3.63 8.21
CA LYS A 421 -24.84 4.19 9.32
C LYS A 421 -26.31 3.72 9.35
N VAL A 422 -26.82 3.15 8.25
CA VAL A 422 -28.18 2.60 8.17
C VAL A 422 -28.20 1.20 8.78
N GLU A 423 -29.06 0.99 9.77
CA GLU A 423 -29.27 -0.30 10.40
C GLU A 423 -30.29 -1.15 9.63
N VAL A 424 -29.87 -2.29 9.12
CA VAL A 424 -30.68 -3.22 8.33
C VAL A 424 -30.17 -4.66 8.48
N SER A 425 -31.06 -5.63 8.41
CA SER A 425 -30.73 -7.07 8.36
C SER A 425 -31.65 -7.77 7.35
N PRO A 426 -31.11 -8.53 6.38
CA PRO A 426 -29.69 -8.69 6.09
C PRO A 426 -29.08 -7.37 5.57
N ARG A 427 -27.78 -7.16 5.78
CA ARG A 427 -27.07 -5.99 5.28
C ARG A 427 -26.60 -6.17 3.84
N ASP A 428 -26.13 -7.38 3.51
CA ASP A 428 -25.75 -7.78 2.16
C ASP A 428 -26.41 -9.08 1.76
N ILE A 429 -26.65 -9.25 0.45
CA ILE A 429 -27.14 -10.52 -0.11
C ILE A 429 -26.19 -10.95 -1.22
N VAL A 430 -25.76 -12.20 -1.21
CA VAL A 430 -24.95 -12.80 -2.26
C VAL A 430 -25.85 -13.58 -3.20
N TYR A 431 -25.71 -13.32 -4.50
CA TYR A 431 -26.47 -13.94 -5.57
C TYR A 431 -25.58 -14.79 -6.47
N THR A 432 -26.19 -15.75 -7.16
CA THR A 432 -25.56 -16.56 -8.22
C THR A 432 -26.49 -16.73 -9.41
N GLN A 433 -25.94 -16.86 -10.62
CA GLN A 433 -26.72 -17.07 -11.84
C GLN A 433 -25.81 -17.61 -12.98
N PRO A 434 -26.28 -18.48 -13.86
CA PRO A 434 -25.55 -18.86 -15.07
C PRO A 434 -25.19 -17.67 -15.96
N ALA A 435 -24.16 -17.82 -16.80
CA ALA A 435 -23.81 -16.83 -17.83
C ALA A 435 -24.97 -16.53 -18.76
N GLU A 436 -25.68 -17.58 -19.21
CA GLU A 436 -26.93 -17.52 -20.00
C GLU A 436 -28.07 -18.13 -19.19
N PRO A 437 -28.81 -17.34 -18.40
CA PRO A 437 -29.99 -17.82 -17.70
C PRO A 437 -31.15 -18.09 -18.68
N LEU A 438 -32.05 -18.99 -18.31
CA LEU A 438 -33.30 -19.19 -19.04
C LEU A 438 -34.13 -17.90 -19.02
N GLU A 439 -35.01 -17.72 -20.04
CA GLU A 439 -35.87 -16.55 -20.10
C GLU A 439 -36.76 -16.45 -18.85
N GLY A 440 -36.67 -15.31 -18.14
CA GLY A 440 -37.39 -15.09 -16.88
C GLY A 440 -36.74 -15.68 -15.63
N GLU A 441 -35.61 -16.38 -15.75
CA GLU A 441 -34.88 -16.94 -14.61
C GLU A 441 -34.26 -15.83 -13.75
N GLN A 442 -34.71 -15.76 -12.49
CA GLN A 442 -34.17 -14.78 -11.53
C GLN A 442 -32.87 -15.29 -10.90
N PRO A 443 -31.97 -14.36 -10.52
CA PRO A 443 -30.80 -14.74 -9.74
C PRO A 443 -31.17 -15.50 -8.47
N GLU A 444 -30.44 -16.57 -8.19
CA GLU A 444 -30.62 -17.34 -6.97
C GLU A 444 -29.92 -16.65 -5.79
N ILE A 445 -30.59 -16.57 -4.64
CA ILE A 445 -29.96 -16.09 -3.40
C ILE A 445 -29.09 -17.22 -2.84
N LEU A 446 -27.79 -16.98 -2.84
CA LEU A 446 -26.82 -17.92 -2.28
C LEU A 446 -26.75 -17.81 -0.76
N HIS A 447 -26.64 -16.57 -0.25
CA HIS A 447 -26.57 -16.32 1.20
C HIS A 447 -26.96 -14.88 1.57
N LYS A 448 -27.50 -14.71 2.78
CA LYS A 448 -27.85 -13.42 3.40
C LYS A 448 -26.90 -13.15 4.56
N LEU A 449 -26.33 -11.95 4.62
CA LEU A 449 -25.30 -11.57 5.57
C LEU A 449 -25.78 -10.40 6.45
N ASP A 450 -25.51 -10.45 7.75
CA ASP A 450 -25.82 -9.36 8.69
C ASP A 450 -24.73 -8.28 8.70
N LEU A 451 -23.52 -8.64 8.29
CA LEU A 451 -22.38 -7.74 8.18
C LEU A 451 -22.07 -7.48 6.68
N ARG A 452 -20.99 -6.74 6.40
CA ARG A 452 -20.57 -6.47 5.04
C ARG A 452 -19.90 -7.70 4.42
N TYR A 453 -20.29 -8.08 3.21
CA TYR A 453 -19.66 -9.15 2.43
C TYR A 453 -18.16 -8.89 2.25
N GLY A 454 -17.34 -9.85 2.69
CA GLY A 454 -15.88 -9.79 2.65
C GLY A 454 -15.24 -10.70 1.58
N GLY A 455 -15.99 -11.69 1.06
CA GLY A 455 -15.47 -12.62 0.04
C GLY A 455 -16.06 -14.03 0.16
N ILE A 456 -15.70 -14.89 -0.79
CA ILE A 456 -16.09 -16.29 -0.80
C ILE A 456 -14.94 -17.15 -1.34
N TYR A 457 -14.67 -18.28 -0.67
CA TYR A 457 -13.84 -19.35 -1.19
C TYR A 457 -14.73 -20.51 -1.61
N TRP A 458 -14.68 -20.85 -2.87
CA TRP A 458 -15.40 -21.96 -3.48
C TRP A 458 -14.65 -23.28 -3.25
N CYS A 459 -15.37 -24.36 -3.14
CA CYS A 459 -14.84 -25.73 -3.16
C CYS A 459 -15.56 -26.53 -4.24
N ASP A 460 -16.85 -26.79 -3.98
CA ASP A 460 -17.77 -27.53 -4.86
C ASP A 460 -19.23 -27.28 -4.42
N ASP A 461 -20.17 -28.07 -4.96
CA ASP A 461 -21.59 -27.96 -4.61
C ASP A 461 -21.91 -28.25 -3.14
N SER A 462 -21.03 -28.95 -2.43
CA SER A 462 -21.24 -29.30 -1.02
C SER A 462 -20.62 -28.28 -0.05
N LEU A 463 -19.67 -27.48 -0.51
CA LEU A 463 -18.88 -26.62 0.37
C LEU A 463 -18.47 -25.32 -0.32
N ALA A 464 -18.77 -24.19 0.31
CA ALA A 464 -18.08 -22.92 0.13
C ALA A 464 -18.01 -22.19 1.47
N LEU A 465 -17.00 -21.31 1.63
CA LEU A 465 -16.82 -20.49 2.82
C LEU A 465 -17.08 -19.03 2.46
N VAL A 466 -18.08 -18.41 3.10
CA VAL A 466 -18.43 -16.99 2.89
C VAL A 466 -17.97 -16.18 4.08
N TYR A 467 -17.36 -15.04 3.80
CA TYR A 467 -16.81 -14.12 4.81
C TYR A 467 -17.65 -12.84 4.88
N GLU A 468 -17.91 -12.40 6.09
CA GLU A 468 -18.48 -11.09 6.37
C GLU A 468 -17.73 -10.40 7.50
N SER A 469 -17.68 -9.06 7.48
CA SER A 469 -17.00 -8.29 8.52
C SER A 469 -17.66 -6.93 8.76
N TRP A 470 -17.42 -6.36 9.95
CA TRP A 470 -17.90 -5.02 10.30
C TRP A 470 -16.80 -4.24 11.01
N TYR A 471 -16.38 -3.16 10.38
CA TYR A 471 -15.23 -2.38 10.84
C TYR A 471 -15.45 -1.79 12.25
N LYS A 472 -16.59 -1.15 12.51
CA LYS A 472 -16.88 -0.46 13.79
C LYS A 472 -16.75 -1.40 15.01
N THR A 473 -17.11 -2.68 14.88
CA THR A 473 -17.05 -3.69 15.96
C THR A 473 -15.86 -4.64 15.83
N ARG A 474 -15.07 -4.53 14.77
CA ARG A 474 -14.02 -5.49 14.40
C ARG A 474 -14.51 -6.95 14.27
N ARG A 475 -15.82 -7.18 14.23
CA ARG A 475 -16.40 -8.52 14.12
C ARG A 475 -16.18 -9.08 12.72
N THR A 476 -15.76 -10.33 12.65
CA THR A 476 -15.65 -11.10 11.41
C THR A 476 -16.28 -12.46 11.60
N ARG A 477 -17.01 -12.92 10.57
CA ARG A 477 -17.63 -14.26 10.56
C ARG A 477 -17.27 -15.00 9.30
N THR A 478 -17.12 -16.31 9.47
CA THR A 478 -17.00 -17.27 8.36
C THR A 478 -18.19 -18.20 8.38
N TRP A 479 -18.91 -18.26 7.28
CA TRP A 479 -20.05 -19.14 7.08
C TRP A 479 -19.66 -20.34 6.24
N VAL A 480 -20.19 -21.50 6.57
CA VAL A 480 -20.21 -22.69 5.71
C VAL A 480 -21.55 -22.73 5.00
N ILE A 481 -21.52 -22.85 3.70
CA ILE A 481 -22.69 -23.04 2.84
C ILE A 481 -22.48 -24.22 1.91
N SER A 482 -23.58 -24.83 1.47
CA SER A 482 -23.60 -25.91 0.46
C SER A 482 -24.28 -25.36 -0.80
N PRO A 483 -23.52 -24.82 -1.76
CA PRO A 483 -24.08 -24.06 -2.90
C PRO A 483 -25.01 -24.89 -3.80
N GLY A 484 -24.89 -26.22 -3.83
CA GLY A 484 -25.73 -27.13 -4.63
C GLY A 484 -26.97 -27.64 -3.91
N SER A 485 -27.17 -27.33 -2.62
CA SER A 485 -28.31 -27.83 -1.83
C SER A 485 -29.13 -26.67 -1.26
N LYS A 486 -30.38 -26.55 -1.72
CA LYS A 486 -31.31 -25.52 -1.21
C LYS A 486 -31.83 -25.86 0.20
N ASP A 487 -31.75 -27.12 0.59
CA ASP A 487 -32.26 -27.62 1.90
C ASP A 487 -31.20 -27.54 2.99
N ALA A 488 -29.93 -27.39 2.63
CA ALA A 488 -28.83 -27.28 3.59
C ALA A 488 -28.79 -25.87 4.22
N SER A 489 -29.02 -25.81 5.53
CA SER A 489 -28.96 -24.53 6.26
C SER A 489 -27.52 -24.04 6.41
N PRO A 490 -27.19 -22.78 6.04
CA PRO A 490 -25.92 -22.18 6.34
C PRO A 490 -25.60 -22.16 7.84
N ARG A 491 -24.34 -22.37 8.22
CA ARG A 491 -23.91 -22.29 9.62
C ARG A 491 -22.64 -21.44 9.78
N ILE A 492 -22.53 -20.79 10.92
CA ILE A 492 -21.32 -20.06 11.29
C ILE A 492 -20.24 -21.07 11.66
N LEU A 493 -19.08 -20.96 11.01
CA LEU A 493 -17.88 -21.73 11.32
C LEU A 493 -17.03 -20.99 12.36
N PHE A 494 -16.80 -19.69 12.14
CA PHE A 494 -16.05 -18.82 13.03
C PHE A 494 -16.81 -17.50 13.22
N ASP A 495 -16.82 -16.98 14.45
CA ASP A 495 -17.33 -15.65 14.81
C ASP A 495 -16.37 -15.06 15.86
N ARG A 496 -15.60 -14.05 15.47
CA ARG A 496 -14.54 -13.50 16.32
C ARG A 496 -14.26 -12.01 16.02
N SER A 497 -13.43 -11.41 16.84
CA SER A 497 -12.82 -10.12 16.51
C SER A 497 -11.67 -10.31 15.50
N SER A 498 -11.58 -9.46 14.48
CA SER A 498 -10.44 -9.43 13.56
C SER A 498 -9.15 -8.93 14.24
N GLU A 499 -9.26 -8.23 15.37
CA GLU A 499 -8.13 -7.77 16.18
C GLU A 499 -7.53 -8.87 17.06
N ASP A 500 -8.31 -9.90 17.41
CA ASP A 500 -7.83 -11.03 18.20
C ASP A 500 -7.03 -12.00 17.33
N VAL A 501 -5.70 -11.81 17.31
CA VAL A 501 -4.80 -12.64 16.49
C VAL A 501 -4.50 -14.00 17.14
N TYR A 502 -4.74 -14.16 18.46
CA TYR A 502 -4.54 -15.45 19.12
C TYR A 502 -5.62 -16.47 18.79
N SER A 503 -6.84 -16.00 18.51
CA SER A 503 -7.96 -16.86 18.08
C SER A 503 -8.03 -17.06 16.57
N ASP A 504 -7.07 -16.56 15.79
CA ASP A 504 -7.11 -16.67 14.33
C ASP A 504 -6.97 -18.13 13.87
N PRO A 505 -8.03 -18.73 13.27
CA PRO A 505 -8.00 -20.13 12.83
C PRO A 505 -7.15 -20.34 11.58
N GLY A 506 -6.64 -19.27 10.97
CA GLY A 506 -5.97 -19.30 9.67
C GLY A 506 -6.95 -19.25 8.49
N SER A 507 -6.38 -19.41 7.29
CA SER A 507 -7.09 -19.36 6.02
C SER A 507 -7.02 -20.70 5.30
N PRO A 508 -8.05 -21.10 4.53
CA PRO A 508 -8.04 -22.35 3.79
C PRO A 508 -6.94 -22.33 2.72
N MET A 509 -6.25 -23.45 2.57
CA MET A 509 -5.36 -23.64 1.43
C MET A 509 -6.18 -23.96 0.19
N LEU A 510 -5.74 -23.40 -0.92
CA LEU A 510 -6.39 -23.58 -2.21
C LEU A 510 -5.57 -24.51 -3.10
N ARG A 511 -6.28 -25.30 -3.91
CA ARG A 511 -5.71 -26.05 -5.02
C ARG A 511 -6.16 -25.49 -6.36
N ARG A 512 -5.36 -25.68 -7.38
CA ARG A 512 -5.69 -25.27 -8.74
C ARG A 512 -6.57 -26.35 -9.39
N THR A 513 -7.61 -25.91 -10.13
CA THR A 513 -8.44 -26.79 -10.96
C THR A 513 -7.84 -26.96 -12.37
N PRO A 514 -8.26 -27.96 -13.15
CA PRO A 514 -7.88 -28.09 -14.56
C PRO A 514 -8.23 -26.85 -15.41
N ALA A 515 -9.29 -26.13 -15.05
CA ALA A 515 -9.70 -24.89 -15.69
C ALA A 515 -8.79 -23.67 -15.34
N GLY A 516 -7.82 -23.86 -14.44
CA GLY A 516 -6.94 -22.79 -13.99
C GLY A 516 -7.46 -21.93 -12.85
N THR A 517 -8.66 -22.18 -12.35
CA THR A 517 -9.24 -21.53 -11.17
C THR A 517 -8.68 -22.13 -9.87
N TYR A 518 -8.99 -21.49 -8.74
CA TYR A 518 -8.55 -21.96 -7.43
C TYR A 518 -9.76 -22.24 -6.53
N VAL A 519 -9.78 -23.43 -5.94
CA VAL A 519 -10.81 -23.87 -5.00
C VAL A 519 -10.20 -24.37 -3.70
N ILE A 520 -10.98 -24.46 -2.63
CA ILE A 520 -10.52 -25.02 -1.35
C ILE A 520 -10.01 -26.45 -1.57
N ALA A 521 -8.84 -26.74 -1.06
CA ALA A 521 -8.27 -28.09 -1.11
C ALA A 521 -8.95 -28.99 -0.06
N LYS A 522 -9.83 -29.89 -0.51
CA LYS A 522 -10.32 -30.99 0.33
C LYS A 522 -9.24 -32.04 0.50
N ILE A 523 -9.14 -32.56 1.71
CA ILE A 523 -8.21 -33.62 2.08
C ILE A 523 -8.97 -34.87 2.47
N LYS A 524 -8.54 -36.00 1.94
CA LYS A 524 -9.06 -37.30 2.28
C LYS A 524 -8.08 -38.04 3.18
N LYS A 525 -8.60 -38.61 4.29
CA LYS A 525 -7.88 -39.58 5.11
C LYS A 525 -8.27 -40.99 4.69
N GLU A 526 -7.34 -41.90 4.81
CA GLU A 526 -7.62 -43.32 4.58
C GLU A 526 -8.65 -43.83 5.64
N ASN A 527 -9.70 -44.48 5.16
CA ASN A 527 -10.79 -45.03 6.02
C ASN A 527 -11.58 -44.00 6.86
N ASP A 528 -11.66 -42.75 6.45
CA ASP A 528 -12.39 -41.67 7.13
C ASP A 528 -13.31 -40.94 6.15
N GLU A 529 -14.58 -40.75 6.49
CA GLU A 529 -15.59 -40.05 5.66
C GLU A 529 -15.73 -38.55 6.02
N GLY A 530 -14.87 -38.02 6.88
CA GLY A 530 -14.86 -36.61 7.27
C GLY A 530 -14.59 -35.65 6.10
N THR A 531 -15.09 -34.42 6.21
CA THR A 531 -14.80 -33.36 5.23
C THR A 531 -13.66 -32.48 5.75
N TYR A 532 -12.45 -32.83 5.37
CA TYR A 532 -11.25 -32.12 5.84
C TYR A 532 -10.78 -31.07 4.87
N VAL A 533 -10.30 -29.93 5.42
CA VAL A 533 -9.59 -28.87 4.70
C VAL A 533 -8.30 -28.51 5.43
N LEU A 534 -7.37 -27.89 4.73
CA LEU A 534 -6.13 -27.38 5.33
C LEU A 534 -6.30 -25.90 5.69
N LEU A 535 -6.09 -25.56 6.96
CA LEU A 535 -6.02 -24.17 7.43
C LEU A 535 -4.57 -23.80 7.73
N LYS A 536 -4.03 -22.81 7.04
CA LYS A 536 -2.72 -22.22 7.35
C LYS A 536 -2.88 -20.89 8.06
N GLY A 537 -2.07 -20.66 9.11
CA GLY A 537 -2.15 -19.43 9.87
C GLY A 537 -0.79 -18.94 10.38
N SER A 538 -0.77 -17.70 10.85
CA SER A 538 0.41 -17.09 11.45
C SER A 538 0.72 -17.65 12.85
N GLY A 539 -0.28 -18.24 13.52
CA GLY A 539 -0.11 -18.85 14.83
C GLY A 539 0.41 -17.87 15.88
N ALA A 540 -0.24 -16.71 16.00
CA ALA A 540 0.16 -15.74 17.00
C ALA A 540 0.00 -16.31 18.42
N THR A 541 1.03 -16.12 19.25
CA THR A 541 1.08 -16.54 20.65
C THR A 541 1.72 -15.45 21.50
N PRO A 542 1.63 -15.51 22.85
CA PRO A 542 2.37 -14.58 23.69
C PRO A 542 3.89 -14.58 23.44
N GLU A 543 4.48 -15.66 22.93
CA GLU A 543 5.92 -15.77 22.64
C GLU A 543 6.30 -15.25 21.23
N GLY A 544 5.30 -14.98 20.38
CA GLY A 544 5.42 -14.59 18.97
C GLY A 544 4.72 -15.55 18.03
N ASN A 545 4.80 -15.26 16.76
CA ASN A 545 4.12 -16.08 15.73
C ASN A 545 4.84 -17.42 15.54
N ILE A 546 4.06 -18.50 15.59
CA ILE A 546 4.46 -19.86 15.27
C ILE A 546 3.54 -20.35 14.14
N PRO A 547 3.86 -20.05 12.87
CA PRO A 547 3.02 -20.44 11.74
C PRO A 547 2.71 -21.91 11.72
N PHE A 548 1.51 -22.24 11.26
CA PHE A 548 0.97 -23.59 11.33
C PHE A 548 0.22 -24.03 10.09
N LEU A 549 -0.01 -25.35 10.02
CA LEU A 549 -0.93 -26.00 9.11
C LEU A 549 -1.78 -27.00 9.90
N ASP A 550 -3.08 -26.73 9.98
CA ASP A 550 -4.05 -27.58 10.63
C ASP A 550 -4.87 -28.32 9.57
N LEU A 551 -5.07 -29.61 9.80
CA LEU A 551 -6.11 -30.39 9.16
C LEU A 551 -7.40 -30.20 9.95
N PHE A 552 -8.40 -29.62 9.32
CA PHE A 552 -9.61 -29.14 9.96
C PHE A 552 -10.85 -29.86 9.40
N ASP A 553 -11.63 -30.53 10.26
CA ASP A 553 -12.90 -31.11 9.88
C ASP A 553 -14.00 -30.04 9.88
N ILE A 554 -14.53 -29.76 8.70
CA ILE A 554 -15.57 -28.76 8.49
C ILE A 554 -16.84 -29.10 9.27
N ASN A 555 -17.18 -30.40 9.43
CA ASN A 555 -18.44 -30.82 10.03
C ASN A 555 -18.42 -30.72 11.56
N THR A 556 -17.35 -31.19 12.17
CA THR A 556 -17.23 -31.27 13.65
C THR A 556 -16.54 -30.05 14.24
N GLY A 557 -15.77 -29.29 13.44
CA GLY A 557 -14.91 -28.19 13.91
C GLY A 557 -13.63 -28.69 14.60
N SER A 558 -13.36 -30.01 14.58
CA SER A 558 -12.12 -30.56 15.16
C SER A 558 -10.92 -30.22 14.28
N LYS A 559 -9.77 -30.05 14.91
CA LYS A 559 -8.50 -29.73 14.21
C LYS A 559 -7.34 -30.58 14.69
N GLU A 560 -6.51 -30.99 13.78
CA GLU A 560 -5.25 -31.69 14.01
C GLU A 560 -4.09 -30.84 13.47
N ARG A 561 -3.11 -30.48 14.32
CA ARG A 561 -1.91 -29.76 13.91
C ARG A 561 -0.98 -30.72 13.17
N ILE A 562 -0.99 -30.69 11.83
CA ILE A 562 -0.15 -31.57 11.00
C ILE A 562 1.26 -31.01 10.76
N TRP A 563 1.43 -29.69 10.84
CA TRP A 563 2.72 -29.01 10.73
C TRP A 563 2.71 -27.71 11.54
N GLU A 564 3.86 -27.34 12.12
CA GLU A 564 4.09 -26.03 12.71
C GLU A 564 5.56 -25.60 12.51
N SER A 565 5.80 -24.30 12.55
CA SER A 565 7.13 -23.71 12.49
C SER A 565 7.97 -24.11 13.71
N ASP A 566 9.29 -24.18 13.54
CA ASP A 566 10.24 -24.25 14.63
C ASP A 566 10.00 -23.07 15.61
N LYS A 567 10.09 -23.36 16.91
CA LYS A 567 9.82 -22.38 17.98
C LYS A 567 11.06 -21.66 18.49
N GLU A 568 12.22 -22.25 18.33
CA GLU A 568 13.45 -21.84 19.00
C GLU A 568 14.34 -20.98 18.10
N ARG A 569 14.56 -21.43 16.87
CA ARG A 569 15.60 -20.84 16.00
C ARG A 569 15.03 -20.26 14.70
N TYR A 570 14.08 -20.93 14.07
CA TYR A 570 13.61 -20.59 12.75
C TYR A 570 12.21 -20.00 12.75
N TYR A 571 11.93 -19.19 11.73
CA TYR A 571 10.61 -18.78 11.34
C TYR A 571 10.30 -19.41 9.98
N GLU A 572 9.37 -20.34 9.98
CA GLU A 572 8.99 -21.09 8.79
C GLU A 572 7.54 -20.78 8.42
N THR A 573 7.21 -20.74 7.12
CA THR A 573 5.83 -20.53 6.67
C THR A 573 5.45 -21.48 5.54
N VAL A 574 4.20 -21.93 5.52
CA VAL A 574 3.65 -22.68 4.39
C VAL A 574 3.34 -21.71 3.25
N VAL A 575 3.97 -21.91 2.09
CA VAL A 575 3.83 -21.07 0.90
C VAL A 575 2.72 -21.60 -0.01
N ALA A 576 2.81 -22.83 -0.48
CA ALA A 576 1.89 -23.41 -1.44
C ALA A 576 1.78 -24.94 -1.30
N LEU A 577 0.70 -25.50 -1.83
CA LEU A 577 0.61 -26.94 -2.15
C LEU A 577 1.43 -27.23 -3.40
N MET A 578 2.12 -28.38 -3.46
CA MET A 578 2.95 -28.79 -4.57
C MET A 578 2.27 -29.80 -5.49
N LEU A 579 1.25 -30.51 -5.00
CA LEU A 579 0.45 -31.46 -5.78
C LEU A 579 -1.02 -31.02 -5.73
N ASP A 580 -1.32 -29.89 -6.36
CA ASP A 580 -2.65 -29.27 -6.29
C ASP A 580 -3.44 -29.30 -7.61
N TYR A 581 -2.85 -29.84 -8.69
CA TYR A 581 -3.46 -29.89 -10.03
C TYR A 581 -4.20 -31.23 -10.33
N GLU A 582 -4.16 -32.20 -9.42
CA GLU A 582 -4.87 -33.48 -9.58
C GLU A 582 -6.39 -33.28 -9.43
N GLU A 583 -7.18 -34.05 -10.16
CA GLU A 583 -8.64 -34.08 -9.99
C GLU A 583 -9.03 -34.79 -8.69
N GLY A 584 -10.05 -34.26 -8.02
CA GLY A 584 -10.59 -34.84 -6.80
C GLY A 584 -9.95 -34.35 -5.51
N ASP A 585 -10.19 -35.08 -4.41
CA ASP A 585 -9.67 -34.74 -3.09
C ASP A 585 -8.22 -35.18 -2.95
N LEU A 586 -7.39 -34.31 -2.32
CA LEU A 586 -5.98 -34.64 -2.09
C LEU A 586 -5.85 -35.66 -0.97
N LEU A 587 -4.96 -36.66 -1.13
CA LEU A 587 -4.67 -37.66 -0.10
C LEU A 587 -3.64 -37.11 0.90
N LEU A 588 -3.94 -37.24 2.21
CA LEU A 588 -3.05 -36.74 3.27
C LEU A 588 -1.68 -37.38 3.24
N ASP A 589 -1.58 -38.66 2.96
CA ASP A 589 -0.33 -39.45 2.87
C ASP A 589 0.54 -39.08 1.65
N ARG A 590 -0.01 -38.34 0.68
CA ARG A 590 0.73 -37.84 -0.49
C ARG A 590 0.92 -36.31 -0.47
N LEU A 591 0.56 -35.66 0.62
CA LEU A 591 0.64 -34.21 0.72
C LEU A 591 2.08 -33.73 0.52
N GLN A 592 2.25 -32.72 -0.32
CA GLN A 592 3.51 -32.00 -0.51
C GLN A 592 3.27 -30.52 -0.41
N ILE A 593 4.13 -29.82 0.35
CA ILE A 593 4.05 -28.37 0.52
C ILE A 593 5.38 -27.70 0.23
N LEU A 594 5.31 -26.52 -0.33
CA LEU A 594 6.43 -25.58 -0.36
C LEU A 594 6.42 -24.76 0.93
N THR A 595 7.54 -24.76 1.64
CA THR A 595 7.74 -23.91 2.81
C THR A 595 8.85 -22.90 2.58
N SER A 596 8.82 -21.78 3.28
CA SER A 596 9.96 -20.88 3.44
C SER A 596 10.50 -20.97 4.85
N LYS A 597 11.80 -20.83 4.99
CA LYS A 597 12.53 -20.91 6.26
C LYS A 597 13.56 -19.79 6.35
N GLU A 598 13.56 -19.07 7.46
CA GLU A 598 14.50 -17.99 7.75
C GLU A 598 14.83 -17.98 9.25
N SER A 599 15.91 -17.30 9.66
CA SER A 599 16.22 -17.05 11.06
C SER A 599 16.61 -15.59 11.29
N LYS A 600 16.97 -15.20 12.49
CA LYS A 600 17.42 -13.82 12.79
C LYS A 600 18.58 -13.39 11.87
N THR A 601 19.45 -14.33 11.51
CA THR A 601 20.69 -14.10 10.76
C THR A 601 20.76 -14.81 9.40
N GLU A 602 19.84 -15.73 9.11
CA GLU A 602 19.79 -16.48 7.84
C GLU A 602 18.60 -15.99 7.01
N ASN A 603 18.87 -15.48 5.81
CA ASN A 603 17.81 -15.02 4.93
C ASN A 603 16.97 -16.17 4.38
N ARG A 604 15.77 -15.83 3.93
CA ARG A 604 14.76 -16.77 3.47
C ARG A 604 15.27 -17.73 2.40
N GLN A 605 15.11 -19.03 2.69
CA GLN A 605 15.31 -20.13 1.75
C GLN A 605 14.00 -20.89 1.58
N TYR A 606 13.87 -21.65 0.49
CA TYR A 606 12.66 -22.42 0.20
C TYR A 606 12.94 -23.91 0.26
N PHE A 607 11.93 -24.66 0.74
CA PHE A 607 12.01 -26.10 0.97
C PHE A 607 10.74 -26.78 0.47
N ILE A 608 10.86 -27.99 -0.06
CA ILE A 608 9.73 -28.88 -0.30
C ILE A 608 9.68 -29.93 0.82
N GLN A 609 8.51 -30.07 1.42
CA GLN A 609 8.26 -31.08 2.45
C GLN A 609 7.19 -32.05 1.97
N LYS A 610 7.43 -33.35 2.15
CA LYS A 610 6.59 -34.46 1.67
C LYS A 610 6.08 -35.29 2.84
N TRP A 611 4.81 -35.69 2.78
CA TRP A 611 4.19 -36.63 3.71
C TRP A 611 4.28 -38.06 3.19
N PRO A 612 4.26 -39.09 4.06
CA PRO A 612 4.14 -39.00 5.54
C PRO A 612 5.47 -38.71 6.24
N GLU A 613 6.62 -38.84 5.58
CA GLU A 613 7.95 -38.77 6.21
C GLU A 613 8.29 -37.39 6.77
N LYS A 614 7.59 -36.35 6.33
CA LYS A 614 7.83 -34.94 6.69
C LYS A 614 9.28 -34.48 6.44
N LYS A 615 9.99 -35.14 5.52
CA LYS A 615 11.35 -34.80 5.13
C LYS A 615 11.34 -33.52 4.30
N ALA A 616 12.08 -32.50 4.75
CA ALA A 616 12.26 -31.25 4.03
C ALA A 616 13.50 -31.32 3.13
N CYS A 617 13.36 -30.93 1.86
CA CYS A 617 14.44 -30.77 0.89
C CYS A 617 14.61 -29.29 0.54
N GLN A 618 15.80 -28.73 0.72
CA GLN A 618 16.11 -27.35 0.37
C GLN A 618 16.21 -27.19 -1.15
N ILE A 619 15.50 -26.19 -1.71
CA ILE A 619 15.51 -25.91 -3.15
C ILE A 619 16.22 -24.61 -3.52
N THR A 620 16.48 -23.71 -2.58
CA THR A 620 17.21 -22.47 -2.86
C THR A 620 18.40 -22.31 -1.92
N ASN A 621 19.43 -21.61 -2.40
CA ASN A 621 20.60 -21.23 -1.61
C ASN A 621 20.97 -19.77 -1.92
N PHE A 622 20.08 -18.84 -1.57
CA PHE A 622 20.31 -17.43 -1.80
C PHE A 622 21.37 -16.88 -0.86
N PRO A 623 22.30 -16.06 -1.36
CA PRO A 623 23.32 -15.43 -0.54
C PRO A 623 22.71 -14.45 0.46
N HIS A 624 23.41 -14.18 1.57
CA HIS A 624 22.99 -13.15 2.51
C HIS A 624 23.01 -11.77 1.83
N PRO A 625 21.90 -11.00 1.83
CA PRO A 625 21.81 -9.77 1.04
C PRO A 625 22.68 -8.63 1.55
N TYR A 626 23.05 -8.63 2.84
CA TYR A 626 23.94 -7.62 3.46
C TYR A 626 24.87 -8.27 4.51
N PRO A 627 25.97 -8.92 4.04
CA PRO A 627 26.88 -9.69 4.90
C PRO A 627 27.49 -8.88 6.07
N GLN A 628 27.66 -7.57 5.89
CA GLN A 628 28.21 -6.64 6.90
C GLN A 628 27.33 -6.51 8.14
N LEU A 629 26.05 -6.88 8.05
CA LEU A 629 25.10 -6.89 9.17
C LEU A 629 24.66 -8.32 9.57
N ALA A 630 25.30 -9.36 9.06
CA ALA A 630 24.89 -10.75 9.29
C ALA A 630 24.90 -11.16 10.78
N SER A 631 25.74 -10.51 11.62
CA SER A 631 25.83 -10.78 13.06
C SER A 631 25.12 -9.74 13.92
N LEU A 632 24.16 -8.99 13.39
CA LEU A 632 23.32 -8.11 14.18
C LEU A 632 22.56 -8.89 15.27
N GLN A 633 22.32 -8.23 16.42
CA GLN A 633 21.51 -8.81 17.48
C GLN A 633 20.06 -8.34 17.31
N LYS A 634 19.09 -9.25 17.50
CA LYS A 634 17.67 -8.97 17.40
C LYS A 634 16.93 -9.61 18.57
N GLU A 635 16.17 -8.80 19.28
CA GLU A 635 15.34 -9.23 20.41
C GLU A 635 13.95 -8.61 20.31
N MET A 636 12.89 -9.38 20.55
CA MET A 636 11.56 -8.86 20.79
C MET A 636 11.42 -8.58 22.29
N ILE A 637 11.38 -7.30 22.65
CA ILE A 637 11.23 -6.86 24.03
C ILE A 637 9.76 -6.65 24.39
N ARG A 638 9.42 -6.81 25.66
CA ARG A 638 8.08 -6.64 26.23
C ARG A 638 8.15 -5.70 27.40
N TYR A 639 7.23 -4.80 27.48
CA TYR A 639 7.10 -3.81 28.54
C TYR A 639 5.64 -3.43 28.73
N GLN A 640 5.34 -2.62 29.71
CA GLN A 640 3.96 -2.30 30.05
C GLN A 640 3.76 -0.79 30.10
N ARG A 641 2.68 -0.33 29.49
CA ARG A 641 2.18 1.05 29.63
C ARG A 641 1.61 1.24 31.04
N LYS A 642 1.67 2.46 31.58
CA LYS A 642 1.22 2.79 32.94
C LYS A 642 -0.22 2.39 33.28
N ASP A 643 -1.09 2.29 32.27
CA ASP A 643 -2.49 1.83 32.40
C ASP A 643 -2.65 0.29 32.32
N GLY A 644 -1.53 -0.44 32.26
CA GLY A 644 -1.50 -1.90 32.27
C GLY A 644 -1.56 -2.57 30.89
N VAL A 645 -1.59 -1.80 29.78
CA VAL A 645 -1.53 -2.37 28.43
C VAL A 645 -0.15 -2.97 28.19
N GLN A 646 -0.11 -4.23 27.73
CA GLN A 646 1.14 -4.89 27.34
C GLN A 646 1.60 -4.35 26.01
N LEU A 647 2.87 -4.01 25.90
CA LEU A 647 3.48 -3.47 24.69
C LEU A 647 4.67 -4.32 24.27
N THR A 648 5.00 -4.28 22.99
CA THR A 648 6.17 -4.95 22.43
C THR A 648 6.92 -4.02 21.49
N ALA A 649 8.21 -4.30 21.31
CA ALA A 649 9.03 -3.70 20.26
C ALA A 649 10.09 -4.71 19.81
N THR A 650 10.69 -4.49 18.66
CA THR A 650 11.88 -5.21 18.24
C THR A 650 13.10 -4.32 18.43
N LEU A 651 13.97 -4.72 19.35
CA LEU A 651 15.25 -4.08 19.59
C LEU A 651 16.31 -4.73 18.67
N TYR A 652 16.98 -3.90 17.87
CA TYR A 652 18.13 -4.32 17.07
C TYR A 652 19.38 -3.62 17.58
N LEU A 653 20.46 -4.38 17.73
CA LEU A 653 21.77 -3.88 18.13
C LEU A 653 22.82 -4.18 17.05
N PRO A 654 23.82 -3.29 16.89
CA PRO A 654 24.82 -3.45 15.82
C PRO A 654 25.65 -4.72 16.00
N PRO A 655 26.26 -5.25 14.92
CA PRO A 655 27.21 -6.35 14.99
C PRO A 655 28.31 -6.12 16.00
N GLY A 656 28.57 -7.15 16.84
CA GLY A 656 29.64 -7.12 17.82
C GLY A 656 29.43 -6.19 19.04
N TYR A 657 28.23 -5.63 19.20
CA TYR A 657 27.92 -4.82 20.37
C TYR A 657 27.93 -5.63 21.66
N ASP A 658 28.60 -5.06 22.68
CA ASP A 658 28.72 -5.63 24.04
C ASP A 658 28.50 -4.49 25.02
N LEU A 659 27.37 -4.50 25.73
CA LEU A 659 26.99 -3.44 26.69
C LEU A 659 28.11 -3.14 27.74
N SER A 660 28.83 -4.16 28.17
CA SER A 660 29.87 -4.00 29.19
C SER A 660 31.12 -3.26 28.68
N LYS A 661 31.34 -3.22 27.37
CA LYS A 661 32.49 -2.59 26.71
C LYS A 661 32.13 -1.29 26.01
N ASP A 662 30.98 -1.29 25.32
CA ASP A 662 30.54 -0.19 24.43
C ASP A 662 29.68 0.86 25.17
N GLY A 663 29.09 0.47 26.32
CA GLY A 663 28.13 1.29 27.06
C GLY A 663 26.82 1.54 26.23
N PRO A 664 25.98 2.47 26.71
CA PRO A 664 24.73 2.81 26.05
C PRO A 664 24.97 3.51 24.69
N LEU A 665 24.22 3.11 23.66
CA LEU A 665 24.31 3.63 22.31
C LEU A 665 23.35 4.81 22.07
N PRO A 666 23.61 5.66 21.06
CA PRO A 666 22.54 6.47 20.48
C PRO A 666 21.45 5.56 19.93
N CYS A 667 20.18 5.94 20.15
CA CYS A 667 19.03 5.11 19.80
C CYS A 667 18.10 5.83 18.80
N LEU A 668 17.63 5.11 17.80
CA LEU A 668 16.58 5.58 16.88
C LEU A 668 15.30 4.78 17.11
N VAL A 669 14.27 5.45 17.60
CA VAL A 669 12.90 4.93 17.72
C VAL A 669 12.17 5.16 16.40
N TRP A 670 11.70 4.08 15.76
CA TRP A 670 10.97 4.15 14.48
C TRP A 670 9.67 3.38 14.58
N SER A 671 8.53 4.08 14.50
CA SER A 671 7.23 3.46 14.71
C SER A 671 6.12 4.05 13.86
N TYR A 672 4.98 3.40 13.97
CA TYR A 672 3.72 3.73 13.32
C TYR A 672 2.58 3.30 14.27
N PRO A 673 1.75 4.22 14.80
CA PRO A 673 0.68 3.90 15.74
C PRO A 673 -0.41 3.02 15.11
N GLY A 674 -1.19 2.26 15.88
CA GLY A 674 -2.29 1.38 15.43
C GLY A 674 -3.54 1.43 16.31
N GLU A 675 -4.76 1.49 15.68
CA GLU A 675 -6.08 1.59 16.33
C GLU A 675 -6.64 0.27 16.82
N PHE A 676 -7.29 0.27 17.97
CA PHE A 676 -7.90 -0.93 18.54
C PHE A 676 -9.24 -0.60 19.21
N LYS A 677 -10.17 -1.55 19.11
CA LYS A 677 -11.43 -1.55 19.85
C LYS A 677 -11.39 -2.44 21.12
N SER A 678 -10.27 -3.11 21.37
CA SER A 678 -10.09 -3.98 22.54
C SER A 678 -8.71 -3.81 23.14
N LYS A 679 -8.65 -3.52 24.44
CA LYS A 679 -7.42 -3.44 25.21
C LYS A 679 -6.64 -4.77 25.20
N ASP A 680 -7.37 -5.89 25.34
CA ASP A 680 -6.76 -7.23 25.32
C ASP A 680 -6.15 -7.55 23.97
N ALA A 681 -6.85 -7.24 22.86
CA ALA A 681 -6.33 -7.45 21.51
C ALA A 681 -5.15 -6.52 21.18
N ALA A 682 -5.17 -5.30 21.69
CA ALA A 682 -4.07 -4.33 21.57
C ALA A 682 -2.77 -4.80 22.24
N GLY A 683 -2.91 -5.55 23.34
CA GLY A 683 -1.77 -6.13 24.08
C GLY A 683 -1.21 -7.43 23.49
N GLN A 684 -1.83 -7.99 22.47
CA GLN A 684 -1.39 -9.25 21.86
C GLN A 684 -0.09 -9.08 21.06
N VAL A 685 0.81 -10.04 21.19
CA VAL A 685 2.08 -10.07 20.48
C VAL A 685 1.87 -10.39 19.01
N ARG A 686 2.48 -9.60 18.13
CA ARG A 686 2.44 -9.74 16.67
C ARG A 686 3.84 -9.88 16.12
N GLY A 687 4.03 -10.76 15.13
CA GLY A 687 5.34 -11.03 14.54
C GLY A 687 6.14 -12.11 15.27
N SER A 688 7.37 -12.37 14.83
CA SER A 688 8.25 -13.41 15.38
C SER A 688 9.64 -12.87 15.67
N PRO A 689 10.21 -13.23 16.84
CA PRO A 689 11.61 -12.91 17.16
C PRO A 689 12.59 -13.58 16.17
N ASN A 690 12.20 -14.70 15.56
CA ASN A 690 13.05 -15.51 14.70
C ASN A 690 13.00 -15.09 13.21
N LYS A 691 12.10 -14.16 12.82
CA LYS A 691 12.01 -13.67 11.45
C LYS A 691 13.30 -12.91 11.07
N PHE A 692 13.77 -13.10 9.82
CA PHE A 692 14.94 -12.40 9.31
C PHE A 692 14.77 -10.87 9.36
N ALA A 693 15.87 -10.16 9.67
CA ALA A 693 15.89 -8.71 9.66
C ALA A 693 15.98 -8.18 8.23
N GLY A 694 14.83 -8.07 7.54
CA GLY A 694 14.78 -7.48 6.20
C GLY A 694 15.10 -5.98 6.24
N ILE A 695 16.04 -5.52 5.42
CA ILE A 695 16.45 -4.11 5.35
C ILE A 695 16.08 -3.56 3.98
N GLY A 696 15.06 -2.71 3.94
CA GLY A 696 14.69 -1.95 2.75
C GLY A 696 15.58 -0.72 2.56
N SER A 697 15.54 -0.13 1.37
CA SER A 697 16.38 1.02 0.98
C SER A 697 16.17 2.30 1.81
N THR A 698 15.06 2.41 2.54
CA THR A 698 14.77 3.54 3.45
C THR A 698 14.58 3.12 4.91
N SER A 699 14.97 1.88 5.24
CA SER A 699 14.79 1.29 6.56
C SER A 699 15.61 1.99 7.64
N ALA A 700 15.04 2.16 8.84
CA ALA A 700 15.77 2.63 10.00
C ALA A 700 16.91 1.68 10.41
N LEU A 701 16.84 0.39 10.05
CA LEU A 701 17.89 -0.60 10.36
C LEU A 701 19.24 -0.30 9.68
N LEU A 702 19.27 0.56 8.65
CA LEU A 702 20.51 1.01 8.04
C LEU A 702 21.48 1.69 9.01
N TRP A 703 20.96 2.35 10.06
CA TRP A 703 21.79 2.99 11.08
C TRP A 703 22.44 2.03 12.07
N LEU A 704 22.14 0.72 12.01
CA LEU A 704 22.97 -0.31 12.67
C LEU A 704 24.42 -0.27 12.17
N ALA A 705 24.63 0.03 10.87
CA ALA A 705 25.95 0.25 10.29
C ALA A 705 26.67 1.49 10.86
N ARG A 706 25.92 2.42 11.48
CA ARG A 706 26.43 3.63 12.15
C ARG A 706 26.44 3.54 13.65
N ARG A 707 26.40 2.32 14.21
CA ARG A 707 26.45 2.03 15.64
C ARG A 707 25.29 2.62 16.46
N PHE A 708 24.08 2.73 15.84
CA PHE A 708 22.85 3.04 16.58
C PHE A 708 22.18 1.76 17.07
N ALA A 709 21.59 1.81 18.26
CA ALA A 709 20.53 0.90 18.65
C ALA A 709 19.23 1.32 17.92
N ILE A 710 18.47 0.35 17.40
CA ILE A 710 17.21 0.64 16.70
C ILE A 710 16.06 -0.01 17.46
N LEU A 711 15.16 0.81 17.97
CA LEU A 711 13.87 0.36 18.51
C LEU A 711 12.83 0.44 17.40
N SER A 712 12.60 -0.69 16.77
CA SER A 712 11.74 -0.79 15.58
C SER A 712 10.35 -1.28 15.94
N GLY A 713 9.32 -0.55 15.51
CA GLY A 713 7.92 -0.88 15.69
C GLY A 713 7.51 -1.06 17.16
N PRO A 714 7.95 -0.18 18.10
CA PRO A 714 7.30 -0.19 19.41
C PRO A 714 5.78 -0.05 19.19
N THR A 715 5.01 -0.97 19.80
CA THR A 715 3.55 -0.93 19.65
C THR A 715 2.99 0.31 20.32
N ILE A 716 2.21 1.05 19.59
CA ILE A 716 1.54 2.27 20.05
C ILE A 716 0.04 2.05 19.81
N PRO A 717 -0.60 1.22 20.63
CA PRO A 717 -2.01 0.94 20.46
C PRO A 717 -2.82 2.09 21.00
N ILE A 718 -3.78 2.42 20.23
CA ILE A 718 -4.70 3.47 20.52
C ILE A 718 -6.08 2.84 20.63
N ILE A 719 -6.64 2.89 21.79
CA ILE A 719 -7.75 2.04 22.19
C ILE A 719 -8.99 2.89 22.41
N GLY A 720 -10.07 2.62 21.70
CA GLY A 720 -11.39 3.19 21.94
C GLY A 720 -12.40 2.05 22.14
N GLU A 721 -12.61 1.63 23.40
CA GLU A 721 -13.48 0.49 23.72
C GLU A 721 -14.97 0.85 23.58
N GLY A 722 -15.77 -0.11 23.13
CA GLY A 722 -17.21 0.08 22.98
C GLY A 722 -17.57 1.20 21.99
N ASP A 723 -18.31 2.19 22.45
CA ASP A 723 -18.72 3.36 21.67
C ASP A 723 -17.73 4.54 21.74
N GLU A 724 -16.62 4.41 22.48
CA GLU A 724 -15.57 5.42 22.49
C GLU A 724 -14.90 5.48 21.12
N GLU A 725 -14.78 6.71 20.62
CA GLU A 725 -13.98 6.95 19.42
C GLU A 725 -12.53 7.12 19.82
N ALA A 726 -11.77 6.25 19.31
CA ALA A 726 -10.38 6.09 19.65
C ALA A 726 -9.58 7.38 19.40
N ASN A 727 -9.87 8.21 18.35
CA ASN A 727 -9.20 9.50 18.07
C ASN A 727 -9.38 10.59 19.16
N ASP A 728 -10.37 10.44 20.05
CA ASP A 728 -10.62 11.45 21.09
C ASP A 728 -9.57 11.47 22.21
N ARG A 729 -8.71 10.43 22.31
CA ARG A 729 -7.65 10.32 23.30
C ARG A 729 -6.25 10.01 22.69
N TYR A 730 -5.94 10.56 21.49
CA TYR A 730 -4.71 10.25 20.71
C TYR A 730 -3.41 10.62 21.43
N VAL A 731 -3.25 11.88 21.78
CA VAL A 731 -1.97 12.40 22.27
C VAL A 731 -1.54 11.72 23.56
N GLU A 732 -2.50 11.48 24.50
CA GLU A 732 -2.22 10.82 25.78
C GLU A 732 -1.68 9.40 25.59
N GLN A 733 -2.37 8.52 24.82
CA GLN A 733 -1.92 7.13 24.65
C GLN A 733 -0.69 7.02 23.75
N LEU A 734 -0.54 7.92 22.75
CA LEU A 734 0.70 8.05 22.01
C LEU A 734 1.88 8.31 22.94
N VAL A 735 1.79 9.35 23.75
CA VAL A 735 2.85 9.75 24.69
C VAL A 735 3.12 8.63 25.70
N ALA A 736 2.07 8.09 26.35
CA ALA A 736 2.20 7.03 27.34
C ALA A 736 2.84 5.75 26.77
N SER A 737 2.50 5.37 25.51
CA SER A 737 3.09 4.19 24.86
C SER A 737 4.57 4.39 24.57
N VAL A 738 4.95 5.57 24.11
CA VAL A 738 6.34 5.85 23.74
C VAL A 738 7.21 6.15 24.95
N GLU A 739 6.66 6.77 26.01
CA GLU A 739 7.34 6.87 27.32
C GLU A 739 7.76 5.48 27.82
N ALA A 740 6.82 4.53 27.87
CA ALA A 740 7.11 3.17 28.31
C ALA A 740 8.18 2.49 27.43
N ALA A 741 8.17 2.72 26.11
CA ALA A 741 9.15 2.17 25.18
C ALA A 741 10.57 2.75 25.40
N VAL A 742 10.65 4.05 25.64
CA VAL A 742 11.91 4.76 25.89
C VAL A 742 12.46 4.40 27.28
N GLU A 743 11.60 4.37 28.30
CA GLU A 743 11.99 3.94 29.65
C GLU A 743 12.58 2.53 29.63
N GLU A 744 12.00 1.59 28.91
CA GLU A 744 12.47 0.21 28.80
C GLU A 744 13.90 0.13 28.21
N VAL A 745 14.21 0.81 27.13
CA VAL A 745 15.54 0.74 26.51
C VAL A 745 16.61 1.48 27.33
N ILE A 746 16.23 2.49 28.09
CA ILE A 746 17.13 3.17 29.04
C ILE A 746 17.40 2.25 30.24
N GLN A 747 16.37 1.63 30.82
CA GLN A 747 16.52 0.70 31.98
C GLN A 747 17.38 -0.52 31.62
N ARG A 748 17.31 -1.00 30.38
CA ARG A 748 18.19 -2.04 29.84
C ARG A 748 19.65 -1.58 29.69
N GLY A 749 19.93 -0.30 29.81
CA GLY A 749 21.26 0.29 29.63
C GLY A 749 21.71 0.35 28.16
N VAL A 750 20.85 0.01 27.18
CA VAL A 750 21.24 -0.03 25.74
C VAL A 750 21.09 1.32 25.06
N ALA A 751 20.19 2.18 25.53
CA ALA A 751 19.99 3.53 24.99
C ALA A 751 20.53 4.59 25.92
N HIS A 752 21.34 5.53 25.39
CA HIS A 752 21.79 6.68 26.13
C HIS A 752 20.63 7.69 26.28
N PRO A 753 20.27 8.09 27.54
CA PRO A 753 19.05 8.88 27.80
C PRO A 753 18.98 10.20 27.02
N ASN A 754 20.11 10.85 26.74
CA ASN A 754 20.16 12.13 26.00
C ASN A 754 20.41 11.96 24.50
N LYS A 755 20.52 10.71 23.99
CA LYS A 755 20.84 10.42 22.57
C LYS A 755 19.77 9.52 21.95
N ILE A 756 18.49 9.87 22.13
CA ILE A 756 17.37 9.16 21.56
C ILE A 756 16.69 10.05 20.51
N ALA A 757 16.69 9.60 19.26
CA ALA A 757 15.96 10.22 18.16
C ALA A 757 14.66 9.47 17.89
N VAL A 758 13.64 10.18 17.40
CA VAL A 758 12.36 9.58 16.96
C VAL A 758 12.15 9.85 15.48
N GLY A 759 11.57 8.85 14.78
CA GLY A 759 11.24 9.05 13.37
C GLY A 759 10.12 8.14 12.88
N GLY A 760 9.60 8.48 11.72
CA GLY A 760 8.57 7.71 11.04
C GLY A 760 8.24 8.25 9.66
N HIS A 761 7.49 7.45 8.91
CA HIS A 761 6.99 7.78 7.59
C HIS A 761 5.46 7.87 7.63
N SER A 762 4.85 8.77 6.84
CA SER A 762 3.40 8.90 6.75
C SER A 762 2.78 9.23 8.12
N TYR A 763 1.93 8.36 8.66
CA TYR A 763 1.39 8.53 10.02
C TYR A 763 2.46 8.43 11.11
N GLY A 764 3.56 7.74 10.87
CA GLY A 764 4.74 7.78 11.73
C GLY A 764 5.43 9.15 11.76
N ALA A 765 5.37 9.92 10.68
CA ALA A 765 5.83 11.32 10.66
C ALA A 765 4.89 12.24 11.44
N PHE A 766 3.59 12.00 11.33
CA PHE A 766 2.57 12.66 12.16
C PHE A 766 2.78 12.38 13.65
N MET A 767 3.02 11.12 14.00
CA MET A 767 3.44 10.68 15.34
C MET A 767 4.70 11.43 15.81
N THR A 768 5.75 11.45 15.00
CA THR A 768 7.03 12.11 15.31
C THR A 768 6.82 13.58 15.68
N ALA A 769 6.05 14.30 14.88
CA ALA A 769 5.76 15.72 15.13
C ALA A 769 4.95 15.92 16.44
N ASN A 770 3.96 15.06 16.69
CA ASN A 770 3.20 15.10 17.95
C ASN A 770 4.08 14.79 19.18
N LEU A 771 4.97 13.81 19.10
CA LEU A 771 5.89 13.47 20.18
C LEU A 771 6.86 14.63 20.49
N LEU A 772 7.37 15.33 19.48
CA LEU A 772 8.22 16.50 19.72
C LEU A 772 7.45 17.70 20.28
N ALA A 773 6.12 17.77 20.06
CA ALA A 773 5.26 18.80 20.65
C ALA A 773 4.85 18.48 22.10
N HIS A 774 4.55 17.21 22.41
CA HIS A 774 3.89 16.80 23.65
C HIS A 774 4.80 16.03 24.63
N ALA A 775 5.90 15.41 24.13
CA ALA A 775 6.89 14.71 24.93
C ALA A 775 8.35 15.07 24.53
N PRO A 776 8.70 16.38 24.42
CA PRO A 776 10.02 16.80 23.94
C PRO A 776 11.19 16.37 24.84
N HIS A 777 10.92 16.00 26.08
CA HIS A 777 11.92 15.53 27.03
C HIS A 777 12.49 14.14 26.68
N LEU A 778 11.76 13.34 25.91
CA LEU A 778 12.19 11.99 25.54
C LEU A 778 13.23 11.96 24.41
N PHE A 779 13.32 13.04 23.61
CA PHE A 779 14.06 13.00 22.36
C PHE A 779 15.06 14.16 22.19
N CYS A 780 16.17 13.86 21.53
CA CYS A 780 17.14 14.88 21.12
C CYS A 780 16.78 15.51 19.77
N CYS A 781 16.18 14.76 18.83
CA CYS A 781 15.72 15.25 17.52
C CYS A 781 14.66 14.32 16.89
N GLY A 782 14.02 14.77 15.80
CA GLY A 782 13.05 13.99 15.05
C GLY A 782 13.30 13.98 13.55
N ILE A 783 12.81 12.89 12.88
CA ILE A 783 12.86 12.69 11.43
C ILE A 783 11.46 12.32 10.94
N ALA A 784 10.82 13.20 10.20
CA ALA A 784 9.43 13.05 9.77
C ALA A 784 9.35 13.02 8.24
N ARG A 785 8.94 11.86 7.66
CA ARG A 785 8.89 11.64 6.21
C ARG A 785 7.44 11.56 5.72
N SER A 786 7.08 12.39 4.73
CA SER A 786 5.75 12.41 4.04
C SER A 786 4.54 12.43 4.99
N GLY A 787 4.54 13.32 5.98
CA GLY A 787 3.48 13.41 6.99
C GLY A 787 2.34 14.34 6.62
N ALA A 788 1.16 14.12 7.25
CA ALA A 788 0.01 15.00 7.21
C ALA A 788 -0.16 15.72 8.56
N TYR A 789 0.37 16.90 8.70
CA TYR A 789 0.51 17.57 10.00
C TYR A 789 -0.70 18.42 10.43
N ASN A 790 -1.64 18.66 9.54
CA ASN A 790 -2.88 19.39 9.81
C ASN A 790 -4.10 18.64 9.29
N ARG A 791 -4.85 18.01 10.18
CA ARG A 791 -6.05 17.23 9.85
C ARG A 791 -7.24 18.07 9.40
N THR A 792 -7.27 19.37 9.72
CA THR A 792 -8.33 20.26 9.20
C THR A 792 -8.29 20.41 7.67
N LEU A 793 -7.19 20.03 7.01
CA LEU A 793 -7.08 19.97 5.55
C LEU A 793 -7.72 18.70 4.94
N THR A 794 -8.17 17.77 5.78
CA THR A 794 -8.90 16.56 5.39
C THR A 794 -10.25 16.49 6.10
N PRO A 795 -11.18 17.43 5.87
CA PRO A 795 -12.33 17.67 6.74
C PRO A 795 -13.43 16.61 6.67
N PHE A 796 -13.38 15.69 5.72
CA PHE A 796 -14.33 14.59 5.56
C PHE A 796 -13.66 13.23 5.86
N GLY A 797 -13.05 13.14 7.03
CA GLY A 797 -12.40 11.93 7.50
C GLY A 797 -10.93 11.80 7.03
N PHE A 798 -10.17 11.08 7.81
CA PHE A 798 -8.80 10.70 7.52
C PHE A 798 -8.54 9.35 8.17
N GLN A 799 -7.80 8.51 7.48
CA GLN A 799 -7.54 7.16 7.97
C GLN A 799 -8.85 6.45 8.36
N HIS A 800 -9.07 6.00 9.60
CA HIS A 800 -10.32 5.40 10.06
C HIS A 800 -11.22 6.38 10.85
N GLU A 801 -10.91 7.67 10.87
CA GLU A 801 -11.80 8.69 11.38
C GLU A 801 -13.00 8.87 10.41
N ASP A 802 -14.15 8.39 10.82
CA ASP A 802 -15.38 8.40 10.05
C ASP A 802 -16.26 9.65 10.35
N ARG A 803 -15.88 10.48 11.33
CA ARG A 803 -16.53 11.76 11.63
C ARG A 803 -15.90 12.86 10.78
N THR A 804 -16.71 13.81 10.40
CA THR A 804 -16.25 15.03 9.73
C THR A 804 -15.60 16.01 10.72
N LEU A 805 -14.85 16.99 10.20
CA LEU A 805 -14.30 18.09 11.01
C LEU A 805 -15.37 18.79 11.87
N TRP A 806 -16.58 18.92 11.36
CA TRP A 806 -17.67 19.61 12.08
C TRP A 806 -18.33 18.75 13.16
N GLU A 807 -18.27 17.41 13.01
CA GLU A 807 -18.73 16.45 14.02
C GLU A 807 -17.70 16.25 15.15
N ALA A 808 -16.39 16.35 14.86
CA ALA A 808 -15.31 16.10 15.81
C ALA A 808 -14.22 17.20 15.78
N SER A 809 -14.62 18.48 15.80
CA SER A 809 -13.69 19.60 15.60
C SER A 809 -12.55 19.64 16.61
N THR A 810 -12.81 19.30 17.86
CA THR A 810 -11.79 19.23 18.94
C THR A 810 -10.73 18.20 18.59
N THR A 811 -11.14 16.97 18.20
CA THR A 811 -10.25 15.88 17.81
C THR A 811 -9.34 16.28 16.65
N TYR A 812 -9.92 16.88 15.59
CA TYR A 812 -9.17 17.34 14.42
C TYR A 812 -8.11 18.39 14.76
N VAL A 813 -8.39 19.28 15.71
CA VAL A 813 -7.48 20.34 16.15
C VAL A 813 -6.40 19.78 17.07
N GLU A 814 -6.78 19.02 18.10
CA GLU A 814 -5.87 18.51 19.12
C GLU A 814 -4.87 17.50 18.57
N MET A 815 -5.31 16.63 17.66
CA MET A 815 -4.42 15.69 17.01
C MET A 815 -3.40 16.37 16.09
N SER A 816 -3.71 17.54 15.53
CA SER A 816 -2.88 18.19 14.52
C SER A 816 -1.61 18.81 15.14
N PRO A 817 -0.40 18.26 14.91
CA PRO A 817 0.83 18.85 15.44
C PRO A 817 1.10 20.25 14.89
N PHE A 818 0.50 20.62 13.75
CA PHE A 818 0.50 21.98 13.22
C PHE A 818 -0.04 22.99 14.26
N MET A 819 -1.10 22.64 14.99
CA MET A 819 -1.70 23.49 16.03
C MET A 819 -0.83 23.63 17.27
N SER A 820 0.14 22.72 17.44
CA SER A 820 1.14 22.72 18.53
C SER A 820 2.55 23.05 18.06
N ALA A 821 2.72 23.64 16.86
CA ALA A 821 4.03 23.95 16.27
C ALA A 821 4.89 24.87 17.18
N ASN A 822 4.25 25.77 17.96
CA ASN A 822 4.91 26.65 18.91
C ASN A 822 5.56 25.89 20.11
N LYS A 823 5.14 24.67 20.38
CA LYS A 823 5.69 23.82 21.45
C LYS A 823 6.95 23.04 21.00
N ILE A 824 7.16 22.86 19.69
CA ILE A 824 8.29 22.10 19.16
C ILE A 824 9.56 22.93 19.27
N LYS A 825 10.46 22.50 20.14
CA LYS A 825 11.78 23.14 20.39
C LYS A 825 12.96 22.25 20.03
N LYS A 826 12.72 20.93 19.86
CA LYS A 826 13.75 19.97 19.43
C LYS A 826 13.93 20.01 17.92
N PRO A 827 15.15 19.78 17.41
CA PRO A 827 15.40 19.74 15.97
C PRO A 827 14.53 18.75 15.23
N ILE A 828 13.91 19.17 14.11
CA ILE A 828 13.07 18.30 13.27
C ILE A 828 13.48 18.37 11.80
N LEU A 829 13.74 17.21 11.18
CA LEU A 829 13.97 17.04 9.76
C LEU A 829 12.67 16.60 9.09
N LEU A 830 12.16 17.41 8.18
CA LEU A 830 11.00 17.13 7.34
C LEU A 830 11.49 16.71 5.95
N ILE A 831 11.03 15.56 5.44
CA ILE A 831 11.32 15.10 4.08
C ILE A 831 9.99 14.76 3.41
N HIS A 832 9.76 15.20 2.16
CA HIS A 832 8.50 14.93 1.46
C HIS A 832 8.71 14.74 -0.04
N GLY A 833 7.99 13.81 -0.65
CA GLY A 833 7.93 13.67 -2.10
C GLY A 833 7.11 14.81 -2.72
N GLU A 834 7.66 15.54 -3.70
CA GLU A 834 6.97 16.65 -4.38
C GLU A 834 5.64 16.19 -5.01
N GLU A 835 5.64 14.95 -5.51
CA GLU A 835 4.54 14.30 -6.21
C GLU A 835 3.81 13.29 -5.31
N ASP A 836 3.72 13.57 -4.00
CA ASP A 836 2.99 12.69 -3.07
C ASP A 836 1.53 12.52 -3.53
N ASN A 837 1.11 11.30 -3.75
CA ASN A 837 -0.21 10.91 -4.27
C ASN A 837 -1.10 10.21 -3.25
N ASN A 838 -0.66 10.13 -2.00
CA ASN A 838 -1.46 9.55 -0.94
C ASN A 838 -2.51 10.54 -0.42
N SER A 839 -3.69 10.04 -0.11
CA SER A 839 -4.83 10.85 0.34
C SER A 839 -4.47 11.63 1.61
N GLY A 840 -4.62 12.96 1.55
CA GLY A 840 -4.37 13.85 2.69
C GLY A 840 -2.91 14.18 3.01
N THR A 841 -1.92 13.52 2.39
CA THR A 841 -0.48 13.77 2.60
C THR A 841 0.16 14.64 1.50
N LEU A 842 -0.57 15.63 1.01
CA LEU A 842 -0.05 16.61 0.06
C LEU A 842 1.26 17.24 0.56
N ASN A 843 2.24 17.49 -0.31
CA ASN A 843 3.51 18.13 0.07
C ASN A 843 3.29 19.50 0.76
N MET A 844 2.18 20.17 0.46
CA MET A 844 1.72 21.37 1.15
C MET A 844 1.63 21.20 2.68
N GLN A 845 1.35 20.01 3.18
CA GLN A 845 1.34 19.72 4.62
C GLN A 845 2.70 20.01 5.24
N SER A 846 3.78 19.52 4.64
CA SER A 846 5.15 19.75 5.11
C SER A 846 5.58 21.21 4.91
N ASP A 847 5.25 21.84 3.79
CA ASP A 847 5.56 23.25 3.53
C ASP A 847 4.91 24.16 4.58
N ARG A 848 3.61 24.01 4.85
CA ARG A 848 2.91 24.83 5.85
C ARG A 848 3.40 24.57 7.26
N PHE A 849 3.71 23.31 7.59
CA PHE A 849 4.24 22.96 8.90
C PHE A 849 5.65 23.51 9.11
N PHE A 850 6.52 23.44 8.11
CA PHE A 850 7.85 24.05 8.13
C PHE A 850 7.77 25.58 8.37
N ASN A 851 6.87 26.27 7.66
CA ASN A 851 6.68 27.70 7.84
C ASN A 851 6.19 28.07 9.26
N ALA A 852 5.29 27.25 9.83
CA ALA A 852 4.85 27.42 11.22
C ALA A 852 6.00 27.21 12.22
N LEU A 853 6.78 26.13 12.06
CA LEU A 853 7.96 25.85 12.88
C LEU A 853 8.98 26.97 12.81
N LYS A 854 9.32 27.43 11.60
CA LYS A 854 10.24 28.54 11.38
C LYS A 854 9.72 29.84 12.02
N GLY A 855 8.42 30.13 11.89
CA GLY A 855 7.78 31.30 12.50
C GLY A 855 7.84 31.31 14.04
N HIS A 856 7.95 30.14 14.69
CA HIS A 856 8.13 29.99 16.12
C HIS A 856 9.60 29.77 16.55
N GLY A 857 10.57 29.92 15.65
CA GLY A 857 11.99 29.81 15.91
C GLY A 857 12.48 28.39 16.21
N ALA A 858 11.73 27.34 15.76
CA ALA A 858 12.18 25.97 15.90
C ALA A 858 13.34 25.67 14.93
N LEU A 859 14.30 24.83 15.36
CA LEU A 859 15.34 24.32 14.50
C LEU A 859 14.75 23.24 13.61
N CYS A 860 14.50 23.58 12.33
CA CYS A 860 13.84 22.68 11.39
C CYS A 860 14.51 22.75 10.00
N ARG A 861 14.45 21.64 9.28
CA ARG A 861 14.92 21.52 7.89
C ARG A 861 13.84 20.84 7.06
N LEU A 862 13.57 21.37 5.86
CA LEU A 862 12.62 20.78 4.91
C LEU A 862 13.37 20.37 3.64
N VAL A 863 13.20 19.11 3.24
CA VAL A 863 13.74 18.54 2.00
C VAL A 863 12.57 18.07 1.14
N ILE A 864 12.35 18.70 0.00
CA ILE A 864 11.38 18.28 -1.01
C ILE A 864 12.11 17.48 -2.08
N LEU A 865 11.63 16.28 -2.37
CA LEU A 865 12.23 15.37 -3.33
C LEU A 865 11.49 15.47 -4.67
N PRO A 866 12.08 16.08 -5.72
CA PRO A 866 11.45 16.20 -7.02
C PRO A 866 11.02 14.85 -7.59
N PHE A 867 9.84 14.80 -8.20
CA PHE A 867 9.23 13.62 -8.82
C PHE A 867 8.95 12.44 -7.88
N GLU A 868 9.26 12.48 -6.60
CA GLU A 868 8.94 11.39 -5.67
C GLU A 868 7.48 11.42 -5.24
N SER A 869 6.88 10.21 -5.18
CA SER A 869 5.54 9.97 -4.65
C SER A 869 5.57 9.83 -3.12
N HIS A 870 4.49 9.30 -2.51
CA HIS A 870 4.43 9.03 -1.08
C HIS A 870 5.58 8.11 -0.60
N GLY A 871 5.86 7.03 -1.34
CA GLY A 871 7.05 6.19 -1.16
C GLY A 871 8.16 6.61 -2.12
N TYR A 872 9.39 6.76 -1.63
CA TYR A 872 10.54 7.17 -2.44
C TYR A 872 11.12 5.99 -3.22
N ALA A 873 11.39 6.19 -4.50
CA ALA A 873 11.78 5.13 -5.41
C ALA A 873 13.13 5.36 -6.12
N ALA A 874 13.45 6.58 -6.52
CA ALA A 874 14.68 6.86 -7.25
C ALA A 874 15.93 6.69 -6.39
N ARG A 875 16.97 6.09 -6.97
CA ARG A 875 18.23 5.86 -6.26
C ARG A 875 18.82 7.16 -5.72
N GLU A 876 18.85 8.22 -6.53
CA GLU A 876 19.40 9.52 -6.14
C GLU A 876 18.63 10.12 -4.97
N SER A 877 17.30 10.08 -5.01
CA SER A 877 16.44 10.56 -3.93
C SER A 877 16.64 9.78 -2.65
N ILE A 878 16.65 8.44 -2.73
CA ILE A 878 16.86 7.55 -1.57
C ILE A 878 18.23 7.80 -0.95
N MET A 879 19.29 7.85 -1.76
CA MET A 879 20.65 8.13 -1.27
C MET A 879 20.72 9.49 -0.58
N HIS A 880 20.06 10.51 -1.13
CA HIS A 880 20.02 11.83 -0.51
C HIS A 880 19.23 11.84 0.81
N VAL A 881 18.09 11.14 0.87
CA VAL A 881 17.31 10.94 2.12
C VAL A 881 18.17 10.31 3.22
N LEU A 882 18.97 9.31 2.87
CA LEU A 882 19.87 8.63 3.79
C LEU A 882 21.01 9.54 4.24
N TRP A 883 21.57 10.33 3.32
CA TRP A 883 22.59 11.32 3.65
C TRP A 883 22.05 12.41 4.59
N GLU A 884 20.88 12.99 4.30
CA GLU A 884 20.24 13.98 5.18
C GLU A 884 19.95 13.42 6.56
N THR A 885 19.45 12.19 6.60
CA THR A 885 19.14 11.51 7.85
C THR A 885 20.42 11.23 8.68
N ASP A 886 21.49 10.73 8.05
CA ASP A 886 22.77 10.48 8.74
C ASP A 886 23.36 11.79 9.29
N ARG A 887 23.46 12.82 8.45
CA ARG A 887 23.94 14.14 8.87
C ARG A 887 23.12 14.72 10.03
N TRP A 888 21.80 14.58 9.98
CA TRP A 888 20.89 15.05 11.03
C TRP A 888 21.13 14.33 12.36
N LEU A 889 21.22 13.02 12.32
CA LEU A 889 21.49 12.18 13.48
C LEU A 889 22.88 12.43 14.06
N GLN A 890 23.91 12.54 13.23
CA GLN A 890 25.27 12.86 13.71
C GLN A 890 25.30 14.22 14.42
N LYS A 891 24.67 15.24 13.85
CA LYS A 891 24.68 16.60 14.39
C LYS A 891 23.83 16.76 15.66
N HIS A 892 22.64 16.15 15.70
CA HIS A 892 21.65 16.44 16.75
C HIS A 892 21.40 15.30 17.73
N CYS A 893 21.95 14.11 17.48
CA CYS A 893 21.80 12.97 18.37
C CYS A 893 23.16 12.52 18.93
N VAL A 894 24.21 12.39 18.07
CA VAL A 894 25.52 11.90 18.49
C VAL A 894 26.35 13.01 19.12
N GLN A 895 26.45 14.18 18.46
CA GLN A 895 27.28 15.34 18.86
C GLN A 895 26.47 16.37 19.68
N ASN A 896 25.48 15.95 20.45
CA ASN A 896 24.54 16.85 21.10
C ASN A 896 25.26 17.86 22.02
N PRO A 897 25.09 19.20 21.85
CA PRO A 897 25.81 20.24 22.63
C PRO A 897 25.53 20.22 24.14
N THR A 898 24.46 19.55 24.59
CA THR A 898 24.14 19.42 26.02
C THR A 898 25.16 18.57 26.81
N ASP A 899 25.92 17.70 26.13
CA ASP A 899 26.98 16.94 26.81
C ASP A 899 28.21 17.82 27.11
N ALA A 900 28.53 18.78 26.23
CA ALA A 900 29.64 19.70 26.44
C ALA A 900 29.39 20.74 27.58
N SER A 901 28.09 21.07 27.82
CA SER A 901 27.73 21.95 28.95
C SER A 901 27.71 21.21 30.29
N ALA A 902 27.32 19.91 30.28
CA ALA A 902 27.35 19.09 31.50
C ALA A 902 28.79 18.81 32.01
N GLU A 903 29.74 18.59 31.08
CA GLU A 903 31.17 18.45 31.43
C GLU A 903 31.76 19.77 31.90
N LEU A 904 31.33 20.92 31.38
CA LEU A 904 31.77 22.25 31.85
C LEU A 904 31.12 22.66 33.17
N ASP A 905 29.91 22.20 33.47
CA ASP A 905 29.26 22.47 34.78
C ASP A 905 29.74 21.49 35.85
N ALA A 906 30.07 20.24 35.50
CA ALA A 906 30.75 19.32 36.44
C ALA A 906 32.13 19.83 36.85
N CYS A 907 32.85 20.53 35.99
CA CYS A 907 34.11 21.20 36.33
C CYS A 907 33.93 22.52 37.14
N LYS A 908 32.70 23.08 37.16
CA LYS A 908 32.40 24.28 38.00
C LYS A 908 31.89 23.94 39.39
N ASP A 909 31.23 22.80 39.57
CA ASP A 909 30.72 22.38 40.90
C ASP A 909 31.81 21.88 41.87
N GLU A 910 33.04 21.64 41.41
CA GLU A 910 34.18 21.40 42.30
C GLU A 910 34.77 22.68 42.91
N VAL A 911 34.32 23.86 42.49
CA VAL A 911 34.86 25.15 42.95
C VAL A 911 33.93 25.98 43.84
N SER A 912 32.68 25.55 44.05
CA SER A 912 31.71 26.31 44.86
C SER A 912 30.93 25.46 45.86
N ASN A 913 31.64 24.93 46.85
CA ASN A 913 31.00 24.53 48.10
C ASN A 913 31.05 25.72 49.07
N GLY A 914 29.93 26.36 49.24
CA GLY A 914 29.73 27.35 50.29
C GLY A 914 28.56 28.30 50.06
N VAL A 915 27.59 28.10 50.91
CA VAL A 915 26.54 29.02 51.39
C VAL A 915 25.10 28.60 51.06
N ARG A 916 24.44 28.32 52.17
CA ARG A 916 22.98 28.04 52.40
C ARG A 916 22.10 29.25 52.08
N ASP A 917 20.85 29.13 51.75
CA ASP A 917 19.64 28.86 52.53
C ASP A 917 18.34 29.32 51.81
N SER A 918 17.36 28.51 52.02
CA SER A 918 15.95 28.77 52.41
C SER A 918 14.90 29.27 51.40
N ASP A 919 13.85 28.47 51.39
CA ASP A 919 12.40 28.76 51.33
C ASP A 919 11.75 29.43 50.10
N ASN A 920 10.93 28.71 49.36
CA ASN A 920 9.48 28.83 49.57
C ASN A 920 8.65 27.83 48.77
N GLN A 921 7.66 27.31 49.45
CA GLN A 921 6.57 26.46 48.99
C GLN A 921 5.50 27.24 48.22
N ALA A 922 4.79 26.61 47.32
CA ALA A 922 3.34 26.50 47.20
C ALA A 922 3.00 25.90 45.84
N VAL A 923 2.45 24.71 45.74
CA VAL A 923 1.12 24.20 45.99
C VAL A 923 0.18 24.35 44.79
N VAL A 924 -0.16 23.14 44.18
CA VAL A 924 -1.47 22.64 43.73
C VAL A 924 -2.08 23.31 42.49
N ALA A 925 -2.70 22.65 41.55
CA ALA A 925 -3.34 21.34 41.37
C ALA A 925 -3.67 21.09 39.91
N SER A 926 -3.62 19.85 39.51
CA SER A 926 -4.62 18.93 39.00
C SER A 926 -5.44 19.28 37.76
N GLY A 927 -5.50 18.30 36.91
CA GLY A 927 -6.60 17.94 36.00
C GLY A 927 -6.12 17.83 34.61
N GLY A 928 -5.95 16.72 34.09
CA GLY A 928 -6.72 15.58 33.67
C GLY A 928 -7.06 15.78 32.20
N GLY A 929 -6.67 14.98 31.41
CA GLY A 929 -6.98 13.74 30.83
C GLY A 929 -6.89 13.76 29.34
N GLY A 930 -6.26 12.90 28.79
CA GLY A 930 -6.23 11.99 27.73
C GLY A 930 -6.97 12.29 26.43
N PRO A 931 -6.93 11.37 25.55
CA PRO A 931 -5.92 10.68 24.72
C PRO A 931 -6.20 10.72 23.21
N GLU A 932 -5.49 10.17 22.43
CA GLU A 932 -5.38 9.10 21.45
C GLU A 932 -5.43 9.41 19.97
N LEU A 933 -4.84 8.75 19.04
CA LEU A 933 -4.88 7.60 18.32
C LEU A 933 -4.15 7.41 17.01
N ALA A 934 -4.22 6.35 16.41
CA ALA A 934 -3.63 5.56 15.40
C ALA A 934 -3.97 5.74 13.96
N ASP A 935 -3.21 5.14 13.05
CA ASP A 935 -3.74 4.35 11.98
C ASP A 935 -2.88 3.63 10.97
N PHE A 936 -3.50 2.66 10.26
CA PHE A 936 -2.99 2.01 9.07
C PHE A 936 -3.91 2.28 7.88
N GLU A 937 -3.35 2.83 6.79
CA GLU A 937 -4.02 2.80 5.52
C GLU A 937 -3.94 1.42 4.88
N HIS A 938 -5.09 0.81 4.70
CA HIS A 938 -5.35 0.00 3.54
C HIS A 938 -6.59 0.56 2.87
N GLU A 939 -6.43 1.15 1.70
CA GLU A 939 -7.55 1.18 0.76
C GLU A 939 -7.91 -0.29 0.49
N GLY A 940 -8.80 -0.80 1.31
CA GLY A 940 -9.41 -2.11 1.12
C GLY A 940 -10.39 -2.06 -0.04
N PHE A 941 -9.91 -2.00 -1.25
CA PHE A 941 -10.60 -2.70 -2.31
C PHE A 941 -10.36 -4.19 -2.04
N TYR A 942 -11.28 -4.81 -1.32
CA TYR A 942 -11.41 -6.26 -1.34
C TYR A 942 -11.89 -6.69 -2.73
N SER A 943 -11.01 -6.62 -3.71
CA SER A 943 -10.99 -7.61 -4.75
C SER A 943 -10.13 -8.74 -4.20
N LEU A 944 -10.68 -9.92 -4.08
CA LEU A 944 -9.87 -11.14 -3.98
C LEU A 944 -8.74 -10.98 -4.99
N PRO A 945 -7.47 -11.20 -4.61
CA PRO A 945 -6.39 -11.04 -5.55
C PRO A 945 -6.67 -11.92 -6.76
N ARG A 946 -6.65 -11.34 -7.95
CA ARG A 946 -6.53 -12.12 -9.16
C ARG A 946 -5.24 -12.90 -9.02
N PHE A 947 -5.32 -14.17 -8.76
CA PHE A 947 -4.17 -15.06 -8.81
C PHE A 947 -3.80 -15.29 -10.29
N SER A 948 -3.28 -14.26 -10.94
CA SER A 948 -2.42 -14.46 -12.09
C SER A 948 -1.08 -14.89 -11.54
N GLY A 949 -0.66 -16.10 -11.80
CA GLY A 949 0.61 -16.74 -11.47
C GLY A 949 1.29 -16.19 -10.20
N GLN A 950 1.30 -16.95 -9.14
CA GLN A 950 1.89 -16.56 -7.85
C GLN A 950 3.35 -16.11 -8.03
N CYS A 951 3.57 -14.80 -8.15
CA CYS A 951 4.85 -14.25 -7.72
C CYS A 951 4.82 -14.24 -6.19
N LEU A 952 5.68 -15.03 -5.58
CA LEU A 952 5.85 -15.03 -4.12
C LEU A 952 6.28 -13.63 -3.70
N PRO A 953 5.61 -12.95 -2.76
CA PRO A 953 6.04 -11.64 -2.33
C PRO A 953 7.44 -11.75 -1.75
N ALA A 954 8.37 -11.02 -2.32
CA ALA A 954 9.62 -10.73 -1.64
C ALA A 954 9.25 -9.85 -0.45
N GLY A 955 9.45 -10.35 0.76
CA GLY A 955 9.11 -9.64 1.97
C GLY A 955 9.75 -8.24 2.02
N SER A 956 8.93 -7.26 2.23
CA SER A 956 9.35 -5.95 2.74
C SER A 956 9.29 -5.98 4.25
#